data_1729fade9f1b5cd9d9288eeb0fd8cdb6
#
_entry.id   1729fade9f1b5cd9d9288eeb0fd8cdb6
#
_cell.length_a   1.000
_cell.length_b   1.000
_cell.length_c   1.000
_cell.angle_alpha   90.00
_cell.angle_beta   90.00
_cell.angle_gamma   90.00
#
_symmetry.space_group_name_H-M   'P 1'
#
loop_
_entity.id
_entity.type
_entity.pdbx_description
1 polymer ?
#
loop_
_entity_poly.entity_id
_entity_poly.type
_entity_poly.pdbx_seq_one_letter_code
_entity_poly.pdbx_strand_id
1 'polypeptide(L)'
;MHSEDSHLTSRVRRRLSWRPLAALLAVAAIIAGMECIVFNLPFWRTLGASTDTNAVHNTLGPGLVRTDDDMLTVTDPTKAYLELAADGTSAYLRIDSPSHDTIDAVHEQAEAESRANGDKAVFKPLDTIHVRVDVNGSTGQAISMNPGTSRSHYVKAVGAGTVRIWIQEERGAIVPIADARANVHVPFAIDWIRVAAMAALALLVAIWRPGSRLWRITFDPSSTRQRLAFAAIAAIPTLAIGASIIWQLTHAMPLAFHTAGGYTYDFDQYGHVADSLIAGRPWLDLDVPGQLAQSTHPYDVPTRLKLLEDGVSPMYWDYAYYEGHWYSYFGVLPAVLLFVPYRLITGQMLPTAAAEQFLVLLFIIFFSLLVLRVIHRVMPKTSLAAASLITVSALLGAQMGYLAYRTNFYQVPFAASLALTSLGLWFWLGADTSSRPLMPSDRWQAGNTQPLSLPRLAVGALCIAANFGCRPTFALTALLAIALFWPQIRAMISDLAHRRITMLKALHAPLAMVIPALVVVIPLMLWNKVRFGSLIDFGNAYQFTVSDMTRYATPIADMPATVWYYLFLPVRFVRNFPWLAVSPAPMPVWGYYEVMVGALFTATPLMLLALVLPFLHKLEMHGMRRWLMSCLALAGVLVVFDSYVGGLGWRYLADFGWLVALASIPGLLWLVNGREPSTSLAGANDAASGDGIARVTPWRWLMRWTVLIVLIWTLAVAILGCFAPARDDAMLTNNAALWHQVQSWFTLL
;
A
#
# COMPACT_ATOMS: atom_id res chain seq x y z
N MET A 1 15.37 75.71 16.37
CA MET A 1 14.92 75.50 17.79
C MET A 1 13.71 74.61 17.75
N HIS A 2 14.02 73.38 18.15
CA HIS A 2 13.18 72.38 18.88
C HIS A 2 11.72 72.13 18.38
N SER A 3 11.46 70.96 17.86
CA SER A 3 11.04 69.85 18.74
C SER A 3 11.16 68.50 17.98
N GLU A 4 12.01 67.71 18.58
CA GLU A 4 12.23 66.29 18.32
C GLU A 4 11.08 65.44 18.88
N ASP A 5 10.97 64.25 18.25
CA ASP A 5 10.64 62.98 18.91
C ASP A 5 9.30 62.75 19.56
N SER A 6 8.48 61.95 18.88
CA SER A 6 7.76 60.86 19.56
C SER A 6 7.31 59.75 18.62
N HIS A 7 8.28 59.04 18.01
CA HIS A 7 8.04 57.67 17.49
C HIS A 7 8.25 56.65 18.62
N LEU A 8 7.38 56.59 19.57
CA LEU A 8 7.32 55.56 20.60
C LEU A 8 6.49 54.37 20.12
N THR A 9 7.20 53.41 19.57
CA THR A 9 6.98 51.95 19.74
C THR A 9 5.63 51.53 20.33
N SER A 10 4.65 51.35 19.49
CA SER A 10 3.52 50.46 19.80
C SER A 10 3.97 48.99 19.57
N ARG A 11 4.66 48.42 20.55
CA ARG A 11 4.74 46.95 20.68
C ARG A 11 3.33 46.44 20.88
N VAL A 12 2.72 45.95 19.79
CA VAL A 12 1.50 45.14 19.86
C VAL A 12 1.82 43.93 20.71
N ARG A 13 1.50 43.97 22.00
CA ARG A 13 1.43 42.78 22.86
C ARG A 13 0.47 41.81 22.19
N ARG A 14 0.96 40.85 21.42
CA ARG A 14 0.21 39.66 21.01
C ARG A 14 -0.28 39.03 22.30
N ARG A 15 -1.53 39.29 22.71
CA ARG A 15 -2.20 38.50 23.73
C ARG A 15 -2.14 37.04 23.27
N LEU A 16 -1.31 36.24 23.92
CA LEU A 16 -1.30 34.79 23.69
C LEU A 16 -2.73 34.32 24.01
N SER A 17 -3.50 34.02 22.95
CA SER A 17 -4.87 33.54 23.17
C SER A 17 -4.72 32.15 23.81
N TRP A 18 -5.19 31.98 25.03
CA TRP A 18 -5.18 30.71 25.77
C TRP A 18 -6.05 29.63 25.10
N ARG A 19 -6.91 30.00 24.15
CA ARG A 19 -7.78 29.08 23.40
C ARG A 19 -7.08 27.91 22.74
N PRO A 20 -5.96 28.05 22.00
CA PRO A 20 -5.28 26.90 21.39
C PRO A 20 -4.65 25.97 22.46
N LEU A 21 -4.16 26.53 23.57
CA LEU A 21 -3.65 25.71 24.68
C LEU A 21 -4.78 24.94 25.36
N ALA A 22 -5.92 25.58 25.62
CA ALA A 22 -7.10 24.91 26.17
C ALA A 22 -7.63 23.80 25.25
N ALA A 23 -7.64 24.02 23.93
CA ALA A 23 -8.02 22.99 22.97
C ALA A 23 -7.05 21.81 22.97
N LEU A 24 -5.73 22.08 23.05
CA LEU A 24 -4.71 21.03 23.15
C LEU A 24 -4.88 20.22 24.44
N LEU A 25 -5.06 20.88 25.57
CA LEU A 25 -5.30 20.22 26.87
C LEU A 25 -6.60 19.40 26.86
N ALA A 26 -7.66 19.91 26.24
CA ALA A 26 -8.91 19.16 26.10
C ALA A 26 -8.72 17.88 25.26
N VAL A 27 -7.99 17.94 24.14
CA VAL A 27 -7.68 16.77 23.32
C VAL A 27 -6.80 15.79 24.09
N ALA A 28 -5.78 16.26 24.80
CA ALA A 28 -4.92 15.43 25.63
C ALA A 28 -5.72 14.74 26.75
N ALA A 29 -6.66 15.47 27.40
CA ALA A 29 -7.55 14.92 28.42
C ALA A 29 -8.50 13.84 27.85
N ILE A 30 -9.03 14.06 26.63
CA ILE A 30 -9.86 13.06 25.95
C ILE A 30 -9.05 11.79 25.66
N ILE A 31 -7.83 11.93 25.11
CA ILE A 31 -6.95 10.78 24.81
C ILE A 31 -6.61 10.04 26.10
N ALA A 32 -6.23 10.77 27.17
CA ALA A 32 -5.94 10.17 28.47
C ALA A 32 -7.18 9.47 29.06
N GLY A 33 -8.36 10.08 28.95
CA GLY A 33 -9.62 9.47 29.38
C GLY A 33 -9.96 8.19 28.60
N MET A 34 -9.79 8.21 27.29
CA MET A 34 -9.97 7.00 26.45
C MET A 34 -8.99 5.91 26.86
N GLU A 35 -7.71 6.22 27.05
CA GLU A 35 -6.69 5.25 27.41
C GLU A 35 -6.90 4.70 28.83
N CYS A 36 -7.06 5.59 29.83
CA CYS A 36 -7.11 5.19 31.23
C CYS A 36 -8.48 4.59 31.63
N ILE A 37 -9.59 4.99 31.00
CA ILE A 37 -10.93 4.56 31.39
C ILE A 37 -11.45 3.51 30.41
N VAL A 38 -11.51 3.83 29.11
CA VAL A 38 -12.17 2.96 28.13
C VAL A 38 -11.30 1.73 27.85
N PHE A 39 -10.05 1.91 27.45
CA PHE A 39 -9.19 0.79 27.11
C PHE A 39 -8.65 0.03 28.34
N ASN A 40 -8.64 0.64 29.49
CA ASN A 40 -8.37 -0.03 30.78
C ASN A 40 -9.66 -0.45 31.52
N LEU A 41 -10.80 -0.52 30.84
CA LEU A 41 -12.05 -1.02 31.43
C LEU A 41 -11.92 -2.43 32.03
N PRO A 42 -11.17 -3.38 31.44
CA PRO A 42 -10.88 -4.68 32.05
C PRO A 42 -10.21 -4.57 33.42
N PHE A 43 -9.22 -3.68 33.61
CA PHE A 43 -8.61 -3.39 34.91
C PHE A 43 -9.66 -2.96 35.92
N TRP A 44 -10.49 -1.94 35.59
CA TRP A 44 -11.49 -1.40 36.50
C TRP A 44 -12.56 -2.42 36.88
N ARG A 45 -12.95 -3.29 35.95
CA ARG A 45 -13.96 -4.35 36.17
C ARG A 45 -13.43 -5.51 37.01
N THR A 46 -12.12 -5.68 37.13
CA THR A 46 -11.51 -6.81 37.85
C THR A 46 -10.89 -6.41 39.18
N LEU A 47 -11.10 -5.18 39.67
CA LEU A 47 -10.64 -4.75 41.00
C LEU A 47 -11.16 -5.63 42.14
N GLY A 48 -12.34 -6.26 42.00
CA GLY A 48 -12.95 -7.16 42.95
C GLY A 48 -12.72 -8.65 42.65
N ALA A 49 -11.77 -8.97 41.74
CA ALA A 49 -11.42 -10.37 41.47
C ALA A 49 -10.90 -11.06 42.74
N SER A 50 -11.33 -12.31 42.96
CA SER A 50 -11.07 -13.00 44.23
C SER A 50 -9.59 -13.31 44.45
N THR A 51 -8.93 -13.86 43.50
CA THR A 51 -7.49 -14.10 43.40
C THR A 51 -7.19 -14.83 42.09
N ASP A 52 -5.96 -14.74 41.63
CA ASP A 52 -5.44 -15.66 40.61
C ASP A 52 -5.54 -17.08 41.17
N THR A 53 -6.51 -17.84 40.74
CA THR A 53 -6.55 -19.25 41.13
C THR A 53 -5.37 -19.96 40.51
N ASN A 54 -4.50 -20.45 41.37
CA ASN A 54 -3.29 -21.13 40.98
C ASN A 54 -3.63 -22.52 40.45
N ALA A 55 -3.86 -22.65 39.17
CA ALA A 55 -3.67 -23.92 38.52
C ALA A 55 -2.20 -24.06 38.23
N VAL A 56 -1.46 -24.78 39.03
CA VAL A 56 -0.06 -25.12 38.75
C VAL A 56 0.03 -25.93 37.46
N HIS A 57 -0.96 -26.75 37.18
CA HIS A 57 -1.23 -27.37 35.90
C HIS A 57 -2.73 -27.54 35.71
N ASN A 58 -3.25 -27.11 34.58
CA ASN A 58 -4.65 -27.32 34.25
C ASN A 58 -4.90 -28.78 33.91
N THR A 59 -6.15 -29.26 34.11
CA THR A 59 -6.55 -30.56 33.63
C THR A 59 -6.53 -30.57 32.10
N LEU A 60 -5.73 -31.47 31.53
CA LEU A 60 -5.65 -31.63 30.08
C LEU A 60 -6.75 -32.55 29.58
N GLY A 61 -7.41 -32.14 28.49
CA GLY A 61 -8.26 -33.05 27.73
C GLY A 61 -7.45 -34.17 27.08
N PRO A 62 -8.05 -35.30 26.74
CA PRO A 62 -7.33 -36.47 26.20
C PRO A 62 -6.70 -36.23 24.81
N GLY A 63 -6.97 -35.10 24.19
CA GLY A 63 -6.36 -34.67 22.92
C GLY A 63 -5.11 -33.84 23.08
N LEU A 64 -4.58 -33.61 24.29
CA LEU A 64 -3.38 -32.83 24.56
C LEU A 64 -2.37 -33.64 25.37
N VAL A 65 -1.09 -33.44 25.05
CA VAL A 65 0.04 -33.96 25.82
C VAL A 65 1.02 -32.81 26.10
N ARG A 66 1.48 -32.70 27.37
CA ARG A 66 2.49 -31.71 27.73
C ARG A 66 3.89 -32.20 27.35
N THR A 67 4.67 -31.32 26.75
CA THR A 67 6.08 -31.56 26.43
C THR A 67 6.99 -31.25 27.62
N ASP A 68 8.23 -31.68 27.58
CA ASP A 68 9.24 -31.39 28.62
C ASP A 68 9.57 -29.89 28.68
N ASP A 69 9.37 -29.14 27.59
CA ASP A 69 9.55 -27.67 27.50
C ASP A 69 8.32 -26.87 27.94
N ASP A 70 7.39 -27.53 28.65
CA ASP A 70 6.16 -26.94 29.18
C ASP A 70 5.22 -26.36 28.11
N MET A 71 5.24 -26.95 26.90
CA MET A 71 4.32 -26.69 25.79
C MET A 71 3.29 -27.82 25.67
N LEU A 72 2.31 -27.65 24.78
CA LEU A 72 1.28 -28.66 24.53
C LEU A 72 1.40 -29.17 23.10
N THR A 73 1.30 -30.49 22.92
CA THR A 73 1.15 -31.12 21.61
C THR A 73 -0.27 -31.59 21.41
N VAL A 74 -0.86 -31.27 20.27
CA VAL A 74 -2.20 -31.69 19.88
C VAL A 74 -2.14 -33.12 19.32
N THR A 75 -2.74 -34.08 20.02
CA THR A 75 -2.83 -35.48 19.61
C THR A 75 -4.18 -35.80 18.97
N ASP A 76 -5.25 -35.16 19.44
CA ASP A 76 -6.62 -35.27 18.88
C ASP A 76 -7.30 -33.88 18.93
N PRO A 77 -7.42 -33.18 17.79
CA PRO A 77 -8.04 -31.85 17.75
C PRO A 77 -9.47 -31.79 18.30
N THR A 78 -10.22 -32.89 18.25
CA THR A 78 -11.60 -32.94 18.71
C THR A 78 -11.72 -32.99 20.23
N LYS A 79 -10.63 -33.26 20.94
CA LYS A 79 -10.54 -33.41 22.40
C LYS A 79 -9.41 -32.55 23.00
N ALA A 80 -8.87 -31.63 22.25
CA ALA A 80 -7.76 -30.76 22.65
C ALA A 80 -8.30 -29.56 23.47
N TYR A 81 -8.36 -29.67 24.80
CA TYR A 81 -8.79 -28.59 25.68
C TYR A 81 -8.03 -28.57 27.00
N LEU A 82 -7.94 -27.39 27.62
CA LEU A 82 -7.54 -27.16 29.00
C LEU A 82 -8.82 -26.91 29.81
N GLU A 83 -8.96 -27.56 30.97
CA GLU A 83 -10.09 -27.39 31.85
C GLU A 83 -9.68 -26.77 33.19
N LEU A 84 -10.44 -25.76 33.63
CA LEU A 84 -10.25 -25.03 34.87
C LEU A 84 -11.61 -24.57 35.42
N ALA A 85 -11.63 -24.12 36.67
CA ALA A 85 -12.86 -23.62 37.31
C ALA A 85 -12.77 -22.10 37.52
N ALA A 86 -13.87 -21.39 37.23
CA ALA A 86 -14.03 -19.96 37.51
C ALA A 86 -15.15 -19.75 38.55
N ASP A 87 -14.92 -18.82 39.49
CA ASP A 87 -15.91 -18.44 40.51
C ASP A 87 -16.81 -17.27 40.08
N GLY A 88 -16.52 -16.68 38.92
CA GLY A 88 -17.29 -15.57 38.36
C GLY A 88 -16.94 -14.19 38.91
N THR A 89 -15.96 -14.06 39.81
CA THR A 89 -15.50 -12.75 40.33
C THR A 89 -14.79 -11.92 39.31
N SER A 90 -14.24 -12.56 38.27
CA SER A 90 -13.65 -11.90 37.10
C SER A 90 -14.27 -12.45 35.82
N ALA A 91 -14.49 -11.59 34.83
CA ALA A 91 -14.92 -11.97 33.49
C ALA A 91 -13.76 -12.30 32.58
N TYR A 92 -12.55 -12.49 33.11
CA TYR A 92 -11.34 -12.69 32.32
C TYR A 92 -10.55 -13.89 32.81
N LEU A 93 -9.90 -14.53 31.85
CA LEU A 93 -8.89 -15.57 32.06
C LEU A 93 -7.54 -15.03 31.64
N ARG A 94 -6.47 -15.63 32.18
CA ARG A 94 -5.11 -15.42 31.72
C ARG A 94 -4.56 -16.74 31.20
N ILE A 95 -3.98 -16.70 30.02
CA ILE A 95 -3.25 -17.81 29.40
C ILE A 95 -1.80 -17.42 29.36
N ASP A 96 -0.95 -18.21 29.98
CA ASP A 96 0.48 -17.97 30.10
C ASP A 96 1.24 -18.85 29.10
N SER A 97 2.19 -18.27 28.39
CA SER A 97 3.12 -18.97 27.52
C SER A 97 4.44 -19.26 28.24
N PRO A 98 5.24 -20.25 27.81
CA PRO A 98 6.61 -20.43 28.26
C PRO A 98 7.46 -19.17 28.05
N SER A 99 8.69 -19.16 28.55
CA SER A 99 9.59 -18.03 28.30
C SER A 99 9.92 -17.93 26.80
N HIS A 100 10.21 -16.70 26.32
CA HIS A 100 10.65 -16.50 24.94
C HIS A 100 11.89 -17.34 24.62
N ASP A 101 12.86 -17.34 25.55
CA ASP A 101 14.09 -18.13 25.38
C ASP A 101 13.80 -19.64 25.19
N THR A 102 12.77 -20.17 25.88
CA THR A 102 12.35 -21.57 25.72
C THR A 102 11.71 -21.80 24.33
N ILE A 103 10.82 -20.89 23.91
CA ILE A 103 10.17 -20.97 22.60
C ILE A 103 11.21 -20.89 21.49
N ASP A 104 12.16 -19.95 21.58
CA ASP A 104 13.23 -19.75 20.60
C ASP A 104 14.16 -20.96 20.53
N ALA A 105 14.53 -21.54 21.67
CA ALA A 105 15.37 -22.76 21.71
C ALA A 105 14.70 -23.95 21.02
N VAL A 106 13.38 -24.15 21.21
CA VAL A 106 12.63 -25.22 20.54
C VAL A 106 12.50 -24.93 19.04
N HIS A 107 12.35 -23.66 18.63
CA HIS A 107 12.37 -23.26 17.22
C HIS A 107 13.72 -23.59 16.56
N GLU A 108 14.83 -23.19 17.20
CA GLU A 108 16.19 -23.46 16.70
C GLU A 108 16.46 -24.97 16.57
N GLN A 109 16.03 -25.76 17.56
CA GLN A 109 16.16 -27.21 17.53
C GLN A 109 15.34 -27.81 16.38
N ALA A 110 14.09 -27.41 16.19
CA ALA A 110 13.23 -27.87 15.10
C ALA A 110 13.82 -27.50 13.72
N GLU A 111 14.44 -26.33 13.60
CA GLU A 111 15.14 -25.93 12.38
C GLU A 111 16.39 -26.76 12.10
N ALA A 112 17.16 -27.07 13.15
CA ALA A 112 18.34 -27.91 13.03
C ALA A 112 17.96 -29.34 12.61
N GLU A 113 16.90 -29.89 13.19
CA GLU A 113 16.35 -31.21 12.83
C GLU A 113 15.81 -31.24 11.39
N SER A 114 15.09 -30.18 10.96
CA SER A 114 14.60 -30.06 9.58
C SER A 114 15.75 -30.07 8.58
N ARG A 115 16.83 -29.32 8.85
CA ARG A 115 18.04 -29.30 8.01
C ARG A 115 18.75 -30.65 7.97
N ALA A 116 18.78 -31.37 9.11
CA ALA A 116 19.45 -32.70 9.20
C ALA A 116 18.65 -33.81 8.50
N ASN A 117 17.33 -33.72 8.47
CA ASN A 117 16.43 -34.75 7.94
C ASN A 117 16.01 -34.53 6.47
N GLY A 118 16.65 -33.59 5.76
CA GLY A 118 16.41 -33.36 4.35
C GLY A 118 14.94 -33.00 4.06
N ASP A 119 14.46 -31.89 4.60
CA ASP A 119 13.12 -31.29 4.38
C ASP A 119 11.90 -32.13 4.81
N LYS A 120 12.06 -33.11 5.68
CA LYS A 120 10.92 -33.71 6.34
C LYS A 120 10.32 -32.69 7.31
N ALA A 121 9.02 -32.44 7.20
CA ALA A 121 8.30 -31.50 8.04
C ALA A 121 8.51 -31.83 9.54
N VAL A 122 9.29 -31.00 10.21
CA VAL A 122 9.44 -31.00 11.67
C VAL A 122 8.44 -30.00 12.21
N PHE A 123 7.61 -30.40 13.19
CA PHE A 123 6.67 -29.49 13.81
C PHE A 123 7.43 -28.46 14.63
N LYS A 124 7.20 -27.19 14.30
CA LYS A 124 7.69 -26.03 15.05
C LYS A 124 6.62 -25.52 16.02
N PRO A 125 7.00 -24.89 17.14
CA PRO A 125 6.05 -24.13 17.94
C PRO A 125 5.30 -23.11 17.09
N LEU A 126 4.00 -22.97 17.35
CA LEU A 126 3.16 -22.04 16.59
C LEU A 126 3.35 -20.60 17.03
N ASP A 127 3.60 -19.70 16.11
CA ASP A 127 3.62 -18.25 16.34
C ASP A 127 2.23 -17.67 16.56
N THR A 128 1.21 -18.28 15.97
CA THR A 128 -0.19 -17.89 16.14
C THR A 128 -1.00 -19.09 16.60
N ILE A 129 -1.68 -18.95 17.73
CA ILE A 129 -2.50 -20.00 18.35
C ILE A 129 -3.96 -19.59 18.27
N HIS A 130 -4.84 -20.50 17.86
CA HIS A 130 -6.28 -20.30 17.87
C HIS A 130 -6.90 -21.06 19.05
N VAL A 131 -7.64 -20.32 19.87
CA VAL A 131 -8.34 -20.89 21.02
C VAL A 131 -9.81 -20.47 21.04
N ARG A 132 -10.65 -21.31 21.65
CA ARG A 132 -12.05 -21.00 21.94
C ARG A 132 -12.31 -21.27 23.42
N VAL A 133 -12.92 -20.30 24.11
CA VAL A 133 -13.20 -20.41 25.53
C VAL A 133 -14.68 -20.67 25.73
N ASP A 134 -15.03 -21.89 26.25
CA ASP A 134 -16.39 -22.28 26.57
C ASP A 134 -16.57 -22.22 28.09
N VAL A 135 -17.70 -21.66 28.56
CA VAL A 135 -18.04 -21.57 29.99
C VAL A 135 -19.36 -22.33 30.23
N ASN A 136 -19.36 -23.31 31.14
CA ASN A 136 -20.50 -24.14 31.45
C ASN A 136 -21.20 -24.73 30.21
N GLY A 137 -20.45 -25.12 29.20
CA GLY A 137 -20.96 -25.69 27.96
C GLY A 137 -21.52 -24.67 26.96
N SER A 138 -21.56 -23.38 27.30
CA SER A 138 -21.87 -22.35 26.30
C SER A 138 -20.65 -22.09 25.43
N THR A 139 -20.80 -22.22 24.12
CA THR A 139 -19.74 -22.01 23.13
C THR A 139 -19.36 -20.54 23.06
N GLY A 140 -18.10 -20.27 23.35
CA GLY A 140 -17.52 -18.93 23.22
C GLY A 140 -17.03 -18.65 21.81
N GLN A 141 -16.44 -17.47 21.65
CA GLN A 141 -15.85 -17.01 20.40
C GLN A 141 -14.42 -17.55 20.22
N ALA A 142 -14.09 -17.97 19.01
CA ALA A 142 -12.71 -18.28 18.66
C ALA A 142 -11.89 -16.99 18.59
N ILE A 143 -10.69 -17.00 19.15
CA ILE A 143 -9.73 -15.92 19.14
C ILE A 143 -8.35 -16.46 18.78
N SER A 144 -7.49 -15.60 18.25
CA SER A 144 -6.08 -15.90 18.02
C SER A 144 -5.21 -15.10 18.99
N MET A 145 -4.07 -15.65 19.36
CA MET A 145 -3.05 -15.00 20.17
C MET A 145 -1.66 -15.32 19.63
N ASN A 146 -0.69 -14.47 19.94
CA ASN A 146 0.71 -14.70 19.58
C ASN A 146 1.56 -14.70 20.85
N PRO A 147 2.17 -15.83 21.22
CA PRO A 147 3.01 -15.99 22.40
C PRO A 147 4.24 -15.05 22.41
N GLY A 148 4.73 -14.67 21.22
CA GLY A 148 5.83 -13.74 21.06
C GLY A 148 5.51 -12.29 21.44
N THR A 149 4.23 -11.90 21.55
CA THR A 149 3.85 -10.52 21.94
C THR A 149 3.86 -10.29 23.43
N SER A 150 3.47 -11.30 24.19
CA SER A 150 3.39 -11.23 25.66
C SER A 150 3.42 -12.64 26.23
N ARG A 151 4.04 -12.78 27.40
CA ARG A 151 4.00 -14.04 28.14
C ARG A 151 2.62 -14.34 28.69
N SER A 152 1.81 -13.33 28.98
CA SER A 152 0.46 -13.48 29.53
C SER A 152 -0.58 -12.85 28.64
N HIS A 153 -1.54 -13.65 28.18
CA HIS A 153 -2.65 -13.20 27.34
C HIS A 153 -3.96 -13.24 28.13
N TYR A 154 -4.68 -12.13 28.15
CA TYR A 154 -5.98 -12.04 28.80
C TYR A 154 -7.09 -12.30 27.78
N VAL A 155 -8.09 -13.09 28.18
CA VAL A 155 -9.20 -13.48 27.32
C VAL A 155 -10.51 -13.30 28.08
N LYS A 156 -11.52 -12.76 27.43
CA LYS A 156 -12.84 -12.56 28.02
C LYS A 156 -13.57 -13.90 28.15
N ALA A 157 -13.99 -14.23 29.38
CA ALA A 157 -14.77 -15.43 29.71
C ALA A 157 -15.74 -15.08 30.82
N VAL A 158 -16.99 -14.91 30.46
CA VAL A 158 -18.03 -14.45 31.40
C VAL A 158 -18.78 -15.63 32.00
N GLY A 159 -18.80 -15.73 33.32
CA GLY A 159 -19.57 -16.73 34.08
C GLY A 159 -18.73 -17.45 35.12
N ALA A 160 -19.43 -18.22 36.00
CA ALA A 160 -18.82 -19.08 36.98
C ALA A 160 -19.02 -20.55 36.59
N GLY A 161 -18.13 -21.44 37.04
CA GLY A 161 -18.21 -22.88 36.81
C GLY A 161 -17.06 -23.43 35.97
N THR A 162 -17.30 -24.52 35.26
CA THR A 162 -16.27 -25.17 34.44
C THR A 162 -16.00 -24.36 33.17
N VAL A 163 -14.72 -24.03 32.98
CA VAL A 163 -14.22 -23.36 31.78
C VAL A 163 -13.35 -24.30 30.98
N ARG A 164 -13.58 -24.38 29.69
CA ARG A 164 -12.76 -25.14 28.75
C ARG A 164 -12.18 -24.21 27.72
N ILE A 165 -10.83 -24.23 27.60
CA ILE A 165 -10.08 -23.55 26.58
C ILE A 165 -9.74 -24.57 25.50
N TRP A 166 -10.50 -24.57 24.43
CA TRP A 166 -10.29 -25.45 23.28
C TRP A 166 -9.14 -24.93 22.41
N ILE A 167 -8.17 -25.78 22.15
CA ILE A 167 -7.10 -25.54 21.20
C ILE A 167 -7.61 -25.93 19.83
N GLN A 168 -7.63 -24.97 18.88
CA GLN A 168 -8.20 -25.17 17.55
C GLN A 168 -7.09 -25.36 16.50
N GLU A 169 -6.10 -26.20 16.83
CA GLU A 169 -4.96 -26.48 15.98
C GLU A 169 -4.99 -27.92 15.47
N GLU A 170 -4.24 -28.19 14.40
CA GLU A 170 -4.19 -29.50 13.77
C GLU A 170 -3.39 -30.49 14.62
N ARG A 171 -3.60 -31.79 14.33
CA ARG A 171 -2.85 -32.87 14.98
C ARG A 171 -1.36 -32.74 14.74
N GLY A 172 -0.57 -32.86 15.79
CA GLY A 172 0.89 -32.72 15.77
C GLY A 172 1.37 -31.29 16.05
N ALA A 173 0.49 -30.28 16.06
CA ALA A 173 0.88 -28.91 16.36
C ALA A 173 1.44 -28.80 17.79
N ILE A 174 2.56 -28.05 17.91
CA ILE A 174 3.18 -27.68 19.19
C ILE A 174 2.66 -26.29 19.56
N VAL A 175 1.91 -26.24 20.65
CA VAL A 175 1.22 -25.03 21.12
C VAL A 175 1.94 -24.50 22.36
N PRO A 176 2.56 -23.31 22.29
CA PRO A 176 3.28 -22.71 23.41
C PRO A 176 2.34 -22.10 24.45
N ILE A 177 1.58 -22.96 25.16
CA ILE A 177 0.78 -22.63 26.32
C ILE A 177 1.27 -23.44 27.52
N ALA A 178 1.75 -22.73 28.56
CA ALA A 178 2.19 -23.33 29.81
C ALA A 178 0.99 -23.55 30.75
N ASP A 179 0.27 -22.50 31.10
CA ASP A 179 -0.82 -22.47 32.08
C ASP A 179 -1.99 -21.60 31.64
N ALA A 180 -3.16 -21.84 32.22
CA ALA A 180 -4.29 -20.92 32.19
C ALA A 180 -4.85 -20.70 33.61
N ARG A 181 -5.28 -19.47 33.89
CA ARG A 181 -5.82 -19.07 35.23
C ARG A 181 -7.13 -18.35 35.09
N ALA A 182 -8.05 -18.65 35.99
CA ALA A 182 -9.33 -17.97 36.14
C ALA A 182 -9.30 -16.95 37.29
N ASN A 183 -10.34 -16.14 37.40
CA ASN A 183 -10.58 -15.15 38.45
C ASN A 183 -9.45 -14.11 38.55
N VAL A 184 -8.83 -13.81 37.42
CA VAL A 184 -7.63 -12.96 37.35
C VAL A 184 -7.97 -11.48 37.40
N HIS A 185 -7.07 -10.71 38.00
CA HIS A 185 -7.03 -9.26 37.88
C HIS A 185 -6.26 -8.88 36.61
N VAL A 186 -6.91 -8.09 35.74
CA VAL A 186 -6.22 -7.56 34.52
C VAL A 186 -5.38 -6.35 34.93
N PRO A 187 -4.09 -6.32 34.64
CA PRO A 187 -3.24 -5.20 35.02
C PRO A 187 -3.59 -3.91 34.26
N PHE A 188 -3.36 -2.76 34.91
CA PHE A 188 -3.42 -1.47 34.25
C PHE A 188 -2.25 -1.31 33.30
N ALA A 189 -2.51 -1.07 32.02
CA ALA A 189 -1.48 -0.91 31.01
C ALA A 189 -1.78 0.26 30.06
N ILE A 190 -0.75 1.08 29.81
CA ILE A 190 -0.80 2.13 28.78
C ILE A 190 -0.15 1.59 27.52
N ASP A 191 -0.90 1.56 26.43
CA ASP A 191 -0.38 1.20 25.12
C ASP A 191 0.00 2.46 24.32
N TRP A 192 1.31 2.69 24.21
CA TRP A 192 1.83 3.89 23.56
C TRP A 192 1.54 3.94 22.04
N ILE A 193 1.39 2.78 21.37
CA ILE A 193 1.01 2.73 19.94
C ILE A 193 -0.42 3.22 19.80
N ARG A 194 -1.32 2.80 20.66
CA ARG A 194 -2.73 3.24 20.70
C ARG A 194 -2.83 4.73 21.01
N VAL A 195 -2.10 5.22 22.02
CA VAL A 195 -2.03 6.66 22.33
C VAL A 195 -1.51 7.45 21.13
N ALA A 196 -0.44 6.99 20.48
CA ALA A 196 0.11 7.63 19.28
C ALA A 196 -0.89 7.64 18.11
N ALA A 197 -1.63 6.55 17.90
CA ALA A 197 -2.68 6.46 16.87
C ALA A 197 -3.82 7.47 17.13
N MET A 198 -4.29 7.58 18.38
CA MET A 198 -5.31 8.57 18.76
C MET A 198 -4.80 10.01 18.58
N ALA A 199 -3.54 10.28 18.98
CA ALA A 199 -2.92 11.59 18.80
C ALA A 199 -2.73 11.95 17.32
N ALA A 200 -2.33 10.98 16.48
CA ALA A 200 -2.20 11.17 15.04
C ALA A 200 -3.55 11.50 14.39
N LEU A 201 -4.61 10.78 14.76
CA LEU A 201 -5.98 11.08 14.27
C LEU A 201 -6.43 12.48 14.69
N ALA A 202 -6.22 12.85 15.96
CA ALA A 202 -6.56 14.18 16.46
C ALA A 202 -5.78 15.28 15.72
N LEU A 203 -4.49 15.07 15.47
CA LEU A 203 -3.64 15.98 14.70
C LEU A 203 -4.13 16.13 13.25
N LEU A 204 -4.46 15.03 12.59
CA LEU A 204 -5.01 15.01 11.22
C LEU A 204 -6.29 15.88 11.13
N VAL A 205 -7.22 15.67 12.07
CA VAL A 205 -8.44 16.48 12.15
C VAL A 205 -8.11 17.95 12.44
N ALA A 206 -7.19 18.22 13.35
CA ALA A 206 -6.79 19.61 13.71
C ALA A 206 -6.17 20.33 12.51
N ILE A 207 -5.38 19.65 11.69
CA ILE A 207 -4.73 20.21 10.49
C ILE A 207 -5.76 20.54 9.40
N TRP A 208 -6.67 19.62 9.08
CA TRP A 208 -7.55 19.74 7.92
C TRP A 208 -8.98 20.21 8.23
N ARG A 209 -9.37 20.37 9.52
CA ARG A 209 -10.69 20.89 9.86
C ARG A 209 -10.96 22.22 9.17
N PRO A 210 -12.18 22.46 8.66
CA PRO A 210 -12.57 23.76 8.12
C PRO A 210 -12.30 24.88 9.13
N GLY A 211 -11.62 25.94 8.69
CA GLY A 211 -11.22 27.03 9.57
C GLY A 211 -9.82 26.91 10.20
N SER A 212 -9.08 25.80 9.98
CA SER A 212 -7.67 25.75 10.33
C SER A 212 -6.87 26.84 9.60
N ARG A 213 -5.72 27.24 10.15
CA ARG A 213 -4.88 28.27 9.54
C ARG A 213 -4.38 27.88 8.15
N LEU A 214 -4.23 26.57 7.90
CA LEU A 214 -3.72 26.04 6.62
C LEU A 214 -4.66 26.34 5.45
N TRP A 215 -5.96 26.52 5.68
CA TRP A 215 -6.91 26.95 4.64
C TRP A 215 -6.73 28.40 4.20
N ARG A 216 -6.02 29.22 4.98
CA ARG A 216 -5.74 30.63 4.69
C ARG A 216 -4.37 30.87 4.08
N ILE A 217 -3.47 29.87 4.13
CA ILE A 217 -2.14 29.94 3.56
C ILE A 217 -2.21 29.45 2.11
N THR A 218 -1.87 30.32 1.16
CA THR A 218 -1.77 29.94 -0.24
C THR A 218 -0.60 28.96 -0.44
N PHE A 219 -0.84 27.89 -1.15
CA PHE A 219 0.20 26.96 -1.55
C PHE A 219 1.14 27.63 -2.56
N ASP A 220 2.42 27.74 -2.21
CA ASP A 220 3.47 28.28 -3.03
C ASP A 220 4.65 27.30 -3.11
N PRO A 221 4.82 26.59 -4.25
CA PRO A 221 5.90 25.64 -4.43
C PRO A 221 7.30 26.28 -4.47
N SER A 222 7.41 27.63 -4.58
CA SER A 222 8.69 28.35 -4.53
C SER A 222 9.14 28.65 -3.09
N SER A 223 8.20 28.66 -2.13
CA SER A 223 8.47 29.01 -0.73
C SER A 223 9.30 27.94 -0.03
N THR A 224 10.51 28.30 0.42
CA THR A 224 11.40 27.40 1.19
C THR A 224 10.75 26.93 2.49
N ARG A 225 9.99 27.80 3.17
CA ARG A 225 9.28 27.40 4.41
C ARG A 225 8.23 26.33 4.17
N GLN A 226 7.48 26.43 3.07
CA GLN A 226 6.48 25.41 2.72
C GLN A 226 7.14 24.11 2.28
N ARG A 227 8.24 24.16 1.52
CA ARG A 227 9.02 22.96 1.17
C ARG A 227 9.53 22.24 2.41
N LEU A 228 10.10 22.96 3.36
CA LEU A 228 10.57 22.39 4.63
C LEU A 228 9.41 21.79 5.45
N ALA A 229 8.26 22.46 5.51
CA ALA A 229 7.07 21.94 6.20
C ALA A 229 6.57 20.65 5.52
N PHE A 230 6.50 20.60 4.19
CA PHE A 230 6.17 19.38 3.47
C PHE A 230 7.20 18.27 3.70
N ALA A 231 8.48 18.58 3.64
CA ALA A 231 9.53 17.62 3.92
C ALA A 231 9.44 17.06 5.35
N ALA A 232 9.15 17.91 6.34
CA ALA A 232 8.97 17.48 7.72
C ALA A 232 7.74 16.57 7.91
N ILE A 233 6.62 16.85 7.23
CA ILE A 233 5.43 15.98 7.25
C ILE A 233 5.70 14.67 6.52
N ALA A 234 6.34 14.73 5.36
CA ALA A 234 6.71 13.56 4.59
C ALA A 234 7.81 12.72 5.26
N ALA A 235 8.60 13.31 6.16
CA ALA A 235 9.62 12.58 6.92
C ALA A 235 9.02 11.49 7.80
N ILE A 236 7.80 11.67 8.34
CA ILE A 236 7.16 10.67 9.22
C ILE A 236 6.93 9.34 8.50
N PRO A 237 6.17 9.27 7.40
CA PRO A 237 6.02 8.01 6.66
C PRO A 237 7.35 7.54 6.05
N THR A 238 8.23 8.46 5.63
CA THR A 238 9.56 8.12 5.12
C THR A 238 10.42 7.43 6.18
N LEU A 239 10.43 7.92 7.42
CA LEU A 239 11.16 7.30 8.52
C LEU A 239 10.54 5.95 8.91
N ALA A 240 9.21 5.83 8.92
CA ALA A 240 8.52 4.57 9.21
C ALA A 240 8.85 3.50 8.15
N ILE A 241 8.76 3.84 6.87
CA ILE A 241 9.14 2.94 5.77
C ILE A 241 10.64 2.66 5.80
N GLY A 242 11.48 3.67 6.07
CA GLY A 242 12.92 3.51 6.22
C GLY A 242 13.30 2.58 7.37
N ALA A 243 12.64 2.68 8.52
CA ALA A 243 12.83 1.75 9.63
C ALA A 243 12.41 0.32 9.25
N SER A 244 11.30 0.16 8.52
CA SER A 244 10.88 -1.14 8.00
C SER A 244 11.90 -1.71 7.01
N ILE A 245 12.44 -0.89 6.09
CA ILE A 245 13.50 -1.31 5.17
C ILE A 245 14.74 -1.80 5.95
N ILE A 246 15.20 -1.02 6.94
CA ILE A 246 16.37 -1.39 7.77
C ILE A 246 16.09 -2.71 8.50
N TRP A 247 14.88 -2.87 9.06
CA TRP A 247 14.50 -4.10 9.72
C TRP A 247 14.51 -5.30 8.76
N GLN A 248 13.97 -5.16 7.56
CA GLN A 248 14.01 -6.18 6.52
C GLN A 248 15.46 -6.54 6.10
N LEU A 249 16.32 -5.54 5.94
CA LEU A 249 17.72 -5.78 5.57
C LEU A 249 18.51 -6.55 6.64
N THR A 250 18.08 -6.52 7.90
CA THR A 250 18.79 -7.12 9.03
C THR A 250 18.16 -8.43 9.54
N HIS A 251 16.86 -8.68 9.27
CA HIS A 251 16.11 -9.78 9.86
C HIS A 251 15.33 -10.63 8.82
N ALA A 252 15.21 -10.18 7.56
CA ALA A 252 14.47 -10.97 6.58
C ALA A 252 15.20 -12.28 6.28
N MET A 253 14.46 -13.38 6.33
CA MET A 253 14.89 -14.69 5.88
C MET A 253 14.46 -14.91 4.43
N PRO A 254 15.18 -15.71 3.65
CA PRO A 254 14.71 -16.12 2.32
C PRO A 254 13.32 -16.76 2.45
N LEU A 255 12.38 -16.28 1.65
CA LEU A 255 11.01 -16.81 1.66
C LEU A 255 10.87 -17.86 0.56
N ALA A 256 11.39 -19.06 0.82
CA ALA A 256 11.23 -20.23 -0.02
C ALA A 256 10.74 -21.41 0.82
N PHE A 257 9.74 -22.13 0.31
CA PHE A 257 9.25 -23.34 0.95
C PHE A 257 8.78 -24.37 -0.07
N HIS A 258 8.84 -25.62 0.31
CA HIS A 258 8.38 -26.74 -0.49
C HIS A 258 7.51 -27.67 0.37
N THR A 259 6.40 -28.12 -0.20
CA THR A 259 5.55 -29.14 0.40
C THR A 259 5.63 -30.38 -0.45
N ALA A 260 5.87 -31.55 0.15
CA ALA A 260 5.96 -32.82 -0.58
C ALA A 260 4.73 -33.06 -1.46
N GLY A 261 4.92 -33.37 -2.73
CA GLY A 261 3.86 -33.48 -3.72
C GLY A 261 3.28 -32.17 -4.22
N GLY A 262 3.87 -31.03 -3.83
CA GLY A 262 3.47 -29.69 -4.24
C GLY A 262 4.57 -28.92 -4.99
N TYR A 263 4.24 -27.71 -5.42
CA TYR A 263 5.22 -26.82 -6.03
C TYR A 263 6.22 -26.30 -4.99
N THR A 264 7.40 -25.90 -5.48
CA THR A 264 8.37 -25.10 -4.73
C THR A 264 8.01 -23.64 -4.89
N TYR A 265 7.72 -22.98 -3.77
CA TYR A 265 7.43 -21.54 -3.72
C TYR A 265 8.72 -20.81 -3.34
N ASP A 266 9.19 -19.93 -4.21
CA ASP A 266 10.36 -19.09 -3.98
C ASP A 266 10.02 -17.66 -4.34
N PHE A 267 10.02 -16.78 -3.35
CA PHE A 267 9.61 -15.38 -3.49
C PHE A 267 10.81 -14.43 -3.73
N ASP A 268 12.04 -14.96 -3.80
CA ASP A 268 13.27 -14.20 -4.04
C ASP A 268 13.68 -14.18 -5.53
N GLN A 269 12.70 -14.24 -6.42
CA GLN A 269 12.89 -14.34 -7.86
C GLN A 269 13.80 -13.24 -8.43
N TYR A 270 13.73 -12.00 -7.94
CA TYR A 270 14.61 -10.90 -8.35
C TYR A 270 16.06 -11.07 -7.90
N GLY A 271 16.29 -11.75 -6.77
CA GLY A 271 17.61 -12.13 -6.31
C GLY A 271 18.28 -13.10 -7.26
N HIS A 272 17.55 -14.14 -7.68
CA HIS A 272 18.03 -15.10 -8.68
C HIS A 272 18.30 -14.45 -10.04
N VAL A 273 17.46 -13.47 -10.46
CA VAL A 273 17.75 -12.68 -11.67
C VAL A 273 19.05 -11.91 -11.54
N ALA A 274 19.32 -11.31 -10.37
CA ALA A 274 20.55 -10.56 -10.14
C ALA A 274 21.79 -11.48 -10.20
N ASP A 275 21.75 -12.65 -9.57
CA ASP A 275 22.84 -13.64 -9.60
C ASP A 275 23.11 -14.12 -11.03
N SER A 276 22.06 -14.36 -11.81
CA SER A 276 22.16 -14.77 -13.22
C SER A 276 22.77 -13.68 -14.10
N LEU A 277 22.36 -12.41 -13.90
CA LEU A 277 22.91 -11.27 -14.61
C LEU A 277 24.41 -11.08 -14.30
N ILE A 278 24.81 -11.21 -13.04
CA ILE A 278 26.22 -11.14 -12.62
C ILE A 278 27.04 -12.28 -13.25
N ALA A 279 26.45 -13.46 -13.36
CA ALA A 279 27.07 -14.62 -14.02
C ALA A 279 27.02 -14.56 -15.56
N GLY A 280 26.40 -13.51 -16.16
CA GLY A 280 26.27 -13.33 -17.60
C GLY A 280 25.30 -14.32 -18.27
N ARG A 281 24.32 -14.85 -17.53
CA ARG A 281 23.33 -15.82 -18.01
C ARG A 281 21.95 -15.18 -18.16
N PRO A 282 21.18 -15.52 -19.21
CA PRO A 282 19.83 -15.02 -19.38
C PRO A 282 18.77 -15.86 -18.62
N TRP A 283 19.13 -17.05 -18.14
CA TRP A 283 18.27 -17.95 -17.34
C TRP A 283 18.69 -17.98 -15.88
N LEU A 284 17.79 -18.42 -15.01
CA LEU A 284 18.02 -18.56 -13.58
C LEU A 284 18.80 -19.84 -13.30
N ASP A 285 19.75 -19.76 -12.37
CA ASP A 285 20.57 -20.89 -11.92
C ASP A 285 19.81 -21.73 -10.91
N LEU A 286 18.75 -22.36 -11.38
CA LEU A 286 17.84 -23.18 -10.59
C LEU A 286 17.78 -24.60 -11.18
N ASP A 287 17.71 -25.58 -10.30
CA ASP A 287 17.68 -26.99 -10.71
C ASP A 287 16.42 -27.31 -11.53
N VAL A 288 16.62 -28.08 -12.61
CA VAL A 288 15.56 -28.60 -13.46
C VAL A 288 15.52 -30.12 -13.33
N PRO A 289 14.47 -30.73 -12.77
CA PRO A 289 14.32 -32.16 -12.67
C PRO A 289 14.35 -32.85 -14.04
N GLY A 290 15.07 -33.97 -14.15
CA GLY A 290 15.19 -34.70 -15.41
C GLY A 290 13.86 -35.15 -16.01
N GLN A 291 12.89 -35.55 -15.18
CA GLN A 291 11.55 -35.93 -15.64
C GLN A 291 10.77 -34.73 -16.22
N LEU A 292 10.96 -33.52 -15.63
CA LEU A 292 10.38 -32.28 -16.20
C LEU A 292 11.05 -31.94 -17.53
N ALA A 293 12.38 -32.04 -17.60
CA ALA A 293 13.13 -31.73 -18.82
C ALA A 293 12.77 -32.67 -19.99
N GLN A 294 12.40 -33.91 -19.70
CA GLN A 294 12.00 -34.94 -20.70
C GLN A 294 10.49 -34.89 -21.02
N SER A 295 9.71 -34.09 -20.31
CA SER A 295 8.25 -33.96 -20.53
C SER A 295 7.97 -33.31 -21.89
N THR A 296 7.13 -33.97 -22.69
CA THR A 296 6.68 -33.44 -24.00
C THR A 296 5.64 -32.31 -23.86
N HIS A 297 4.94 -32.24 -22.71
CA HIS A 297 3.86 -31.29 -22.44
C HIS A 297 4.02 -30.66 -21.05
N PRO A 298 5.12 -29.92 -20.77
CA PRO A 298 5.42 -29.41 -19.43
C PRO A 298 4.41 -28.35 -18.95
N TYR A 299 3.65 -27.72 -19.85
CA TYR A 299 2.66 -26.69 -19.52
C TYR A 299 1.29 -27.26 -19.18
N ASP A 300 1.01 -28.51 -19.57
CA ASP A 300 -0.25 -29.17 -19.29
C ASP A 300 -0.42 -29.41 -17.78
N VAL A 301 -1.53 -28.96 -17.21
CA VAL A 301 -1.76 -29.03 -15.75
C VAL A 301 -1.83 -30.46 -15.24
N PRO A 302 -2.60 -31.41 -15.85
CA PRO A 302 -2.59 -32.80 -15.44
C PRO A 302 -1.19 -33.43 -15.46
N THR A 303 -0.36 -33.12 -16.48
CA THR A 303 1.01 -33.59 -16.59
C THR A 303 1.85 -33.10 -15.41
N ARG A 304 1.76 -31.82 -15.06
CA ARG A 304 2.47 -31.24 -13.91
C ARG A 304 2.02 -31.84 -12.58
N LEU A 305 0.71 -32.00 -12.38
CA LEU A 305 0.16 -32.60 -11.16
C LEU A 305 0.68 -34.03 -10.99
N LYS A 306 0.70 -34.82 -12.06
CA LYS A 306 1.26 -36.18 -12.02
C LYS A 306 2.75 -36.17 -11.65
N LEU A 307 3.57 -35.29 -12.24
CA LEU A 307 4.97 -35.15 -11.88
C LEU A 307 5.14 -34.81 -10.40
N LEU A 308 4.33 -33.92 -9.85
CA LEU A 308 4.34 -33.56 -8.43
C LEU A 308 3.93 -34.74 -7.53
N GLU A 309 2.88 -35.50 -7.91
CA GLU A 309 2.44 -36.74 -7.22
C GLU A 309 3.53 -37.79 -7.24
N ASP A 310 4.29 -37.91 -8.34
CA ASP A 310 5.43 -38.81 -8.48
C ASP A 310 6.68 -38.30 -7.70
N GLY A 311 6.59 -37.19 -6.97
CA GLY A 311 7.64 -36.63 -6.13
C GLY A 311 8.70 -35.83 -6.90
N VAL A 312 8.43 -35.39 -8.13
CA VAL A 312 9.36 -34.58 -8.93
C VAL A 312 9.49 -33.18 -8.35
N SER A 313 10.71 -32.83 -7.91
CA SER A 313 11.03 -31.56 -7.25
C SER A 313 12.46 -31.14 -7.59
N PRO A 314 12.80 -29.83 -7.69
CA PRO A 314 11.89 -28.67 -7.51
C PRO A 314 11.08 -28.33 -8.76
N MET A 315 9.82 -27.95 -8.60
CA MET A 315 9.00 -27.33 -9.62
C MET A 315 8.54 -25.97 -9.12
N TYR A 316 9.08 -24.90 -9.68
CA TYR A 316 8.88 -23.53 -9.14
C TYR A 316 7.55 -22.93 -9.55
N TRP A 317 6.77 -22.47 -8.56
CA TRP A 317 5.51 -21.79 -8.77
C TRP A 317 5.72 -20.35 -9.25
N ASP A 318 4.97 -19.96 -10.28
CA ASP A 318 5.03 -18.63 -10.92
C ASP A 318 6.42 -18.26 -11.49
N TYR A 319 7.21 -19.26 -11.86
CA TYR A 319 8.40 -19.11 -12.69
C TYR A 319 8.09 -19.55 -14.12
N ALA A 320 8.74 -18.93 -15.11
CA ALA A 320 8.62 -19.34 -16.50
C ALA A 320 9.63 -20.47 -16.78
N TYR A 321 9.13 -21.60 -17.27
CA TYR A 321 9.94 -22.69 -17.75
C TYR A 321 9.98 -22.68 -19.27
N TYR A 322 11.16 -22.54 -19.88
CA TYR A 322 11.30 -22.46 -21.33
C TYR A 322 12.61 -23.11 -21.78
N GLU A 323 12.54 -24.02 -22.78
CA GLU A 323 13.69 -24.72 -23.35
C GLU A 323 14.65 -25.30 -22.30
N GLY A 324 14.14 -25.96 -21.27
CA GLY A 324 14.95 -26.64 -20.25
C GLY A 324 15.56 -25.73 -19.19
N HIS A 325 15.14 -24.46 -19.09
CA HIS A 325 15.62 -23.50 -18.11
C HIS A 325 14.48 -22.76 -17.43
N TRP A 326 14.77 -22.26 -16.20
CA TRP A 326 13.88 -21.37 -15.48
C TRP A 326 14.19 -19.90 -15.79
N TYR A 327 13.15 -19.10 -15.90
CA TYR A 327 13.24 -17.65 -16.13
C TYR A 327 12.27 -16.89 -15.24
N SER A 328 12.62 -15.64 -14.95
CA SER A 328 11.62 -14.67 -14.50
C SER A 328 10.93 -14.03 -15.69
N TYR A 329 9.61 -14.01 -15.71
CA TYR A 329 8.83 -13.28 -16.71
C TYR A 329 8.58 -11.83 -16.30
N PHE A 330 8.97 -11.45 -15.09
CA PHE A 330 8.93 -10.04 -14.64
C PHE A 330 10.00 -9.21 -15.35
N GLY A 331 9.74 -7.89 -15.39
CA GLY A 331 10.69 -6.96 -16.01
C GLY A 331 12.04 -6.97 -15.27
N VAL A 332 13.12 -6.98 -16.04
CA VAL A 332 14.50 -7.10 -15.53
C VAL A 332 15.03 -5.82 -14.88
N LEU A 333 14.42 -4.67 -15.16
CA LEU A 333 15.00 -3.38 -14.76
C LEU A 333 15.09 -3.19 -13.23
N PRO A 334 14.13 -3.61 -12.39
CA PRO A 334 14.31 -3.57 -10.94
C PRO A 334 15.54 -4.36 -10.47
N ALA A 335 15.79 -5.55 -11.06
CA ALA A 335 16.98 -6.33 -10.76
C ALA A 335 18.26 -5.55 -11.08
N VAL A 336 18.34 -4.96 -12.28
CA VAL A 336 19.50 -4.18 -12.73
C VAL A 336 19.75 -2.94 -11.86
N LEU A 337 18.69 -2.26 -11.42
CA LEU A 337 18.82 -1.00 -10.69
C LEU A 337 19.06 -1.17 -9.18
N LEU A 338 18.55 -2.25 -8.58
CA LEU A 338 18.58 -2.43 -7.12
C LEU A 338 19.30 -3.71 -6.69
N PHE A 339 18.88 -4.87 -7.21
CA PHE A 339 19.36 -6.16 -6.70
C PHE A 339 20.81 -6.43 -7.11
N VAL A 340 21.18 -6.16 -8.37
CA VAL A 340 22.58 -6.32 -8.85
C VAL A 340 23.54 -5.40 -8.09
N PRO A 341 23.33 -4.09 -7.97
CA PRO A 341 24.21 -3.23 -7.20
C PRO A 341 24.32 -3.64 -5.72
N TYR A 342 23.20 -4.00 -5.10
CA TYR A 342 23.21 -4.47 -3.71
C TYR A 342 24.05 -5.76 -3.55
N ARG A 343 23.85 -6.74 -4.44
CA ARG A 343 24.59 -8.01 -4.46
C ARG A 343 26.09 -7.79 -4.62
N LEU A 344 26.48 -6.91 -5.55
CA LEU A 344 27.89 -6.59 -5.81
C LEU A 344 28.57 -5.86 -4.65
N ILE A 345 27.83 -4.99 -3.91
CA ILE A 345 28.37 -4.21 -2.82
C ILE A 345 28.42 -5.00 -1.51
N THR A 346 27.35 -5.74 -1.20
CA THR A 346 27.20 -6.42 0.11
C THR A 346 27.56 -7.90 0.08
N GLY A 347 27.60 -8.54 -1.09
CA GLY A 347 27.69 -9.98 -1.25
C GLY A 347 26.44 -10.76 -0.84
N GLN A 348 25.37 -10.06 -0.41
CA GLN A 348 24.12 -10.69 0.07
C GLN A 348 22.98 -10.44 -0.92
N MET A 349 21.95 -11.28 -0.85
CA MET A 349 20.71 -11.10 -1.59
C MET A 349 19.90 -9.95 -0.98
N LEU A 350 19.39 -9.03 -1.80
CA LEU A 350 18.51 -7.96 -1.35
C LEU A 350 17.12 -8.54 -1.03
N PRO A 351 16.60 -8.41 0.20
CA PRO A 351 15.23 -8.84 0.50
C PRO A 351 14.20 -8.14 -0.39
N THR A 352 13.32 -8.93 -0.99
CA THR A 352 12.31 -8.44 -1.95
C THR A 352 11.41 -7.36 -1.33
N ALA A 353 11.01 -7.54 -0.07
CA ALA A 353 10.19 -6.56 0.65
C ALA A 353 10.93 -5.22 0.86
N ALA A 354 12.24 -5.25 1.16
CA ALA A 354 13.04 -4.03 1.30
C ALA A 354 13.16 -3.28 -0.03
N ALA A 355 13.39 -4.00 -1.13
CA ALA A 355 13.44 -3.43 -2.47
C ALA A 355 12.12 -2.76 -2.86
N GLU A 356 11.01 -3.44 -2.64
CA GLU A 356 9.68 -2.91 -2.93
C GLU A 356 9.37 -1.67 -2.10
N GLN A 357 9.57 -1.72 -0.77
CA GLN A 357 9.35 -0.57 0.11
C GLN A 357 10.20 0.63 -0.28
N PHE A 358 11.44 0.42 -0.72
CA PHE A 358 12.27 1.50 -1.26
C PHE A 358 11.66 2.12 -2.53
N LEU A 359 11.16 1.30 -3.46
CA LEU A 359 10.49 1.78 -4.67
C LEU A 359 9.18 2.51 -4.34
N VAL A 360 8.42 2.03 -3.37
CA VAL A 360 7.21 2.71 -2.87
C VAL A 360 7.56 4.06 -2.26
N LEU A 361 8.67 4.16 -1.53
CA LEU A 361 9.16 5.44 -1.00
C LEU A 361 9.46 6.43 -2.12
N LEU A 362 10.17 6.00 -3.17
CA LEU A 362 10.41 6.83 -4.35
C LEU A 362 9.10 7.23 -5.05
N PHE A 363 8.15 6.31 -5.16
CA PHE A 363 6.82 6.58 -5.69
C PHE A 363 6.09 7.67 -4.88
N ILE A 364 6.05 7.56 -3.55
CA ILE A 364 5.42 8.56 -2.67
C ILE A 364 6.01 9.95 -2.93
N ILE A 365 7.34 10.03 -3.00
CA ILE A 365 8.03 11.31 -3.26
C ILE A 365 7.69 11.87 -4.64
N PHE A 366 7.89 11.08 -5.69
CA PHE A 366 7.74 11.57 -7.07
C PHE A 366 6.28 11.82 -7.43
N PHE A 367 5.35 10.99 -6.96
CA PHE A 367 3.93 11.20 -7.19
C PHE A 367 3.40 12.41 -6.43
N SER A 368 3.86 12.65 -5.20
CA SER A 368 3.52 13.87 -4.47
C SER A 368 4.00 15.12 -5.21
N LEU A 369 5.24 15.11 -5.73
CA LEU A 369 5.76 16.20 -6.55
C LEU A 369 4.94 16.41 -7.83
N LEU A 370 4.52 15.33 -8.48
CA LEU A 370 3.65 15.35 -9.65
C LEU A 370 2.29 15.97 -9.32
N VAL A 371 1.61 15.46 -8.29
CA VAL A 371 0.29 15.95 -7.84
C VAL A 371 0.34 17.43 -7.48
N LEU A 372 1.34 17.86 -6.70
CA LEU A 372 1.51 19.28 -6.33
C LEU A 372 1.73 20.18 -7.58
N ARG A 373 2.45 19.68 -8.57
CA ARG A 373 2.62 20.41 -9.84
C ARG A 373 1.32 20.49 -10.62
N VAL A 374 0.52 19.43 -10.66
CA VAL A 374 -0.81 19.41 -11.29
C VAL A 374 -1.74 20.38 -10.58
N ILE A 375 -1.81 20.35 -9.24
CA ILE A 375 -2.62 21.26 -8.43
C ILE A 375 -2.26 22.73 -8.75
N HIS A 376 -0.98 23.05 -8.73
CA HIS A 376 -0.51 24.42 -9.01
C HIS A 376 -0.87 24.87 -10.43
N ARG A 377 -0.85 23.97 -11.42
CA ARG A 377 -1.24 24.29 -12.80
C ARG A 377 -2.76 24.43 -12.97
N VAL A 378 -3.54 23.59 -12.29
CA VAL A 378 -5.01 23.64 -12.37
C VAL A 378 -5.55 24.85 -11.63
N MET A 379 -5.05 25.12 -10.42
CA MET A 379 -5.52 26.22 -9.57
C MET A 379 -4.35 26.82 -8.77
N PRO A 380 -3.63 27.83 -9.31
CA PRO A 380 -2.43 28.39 -8.69
C PRO A 380 -2.63 28.98 -7.28
N LYS A 381 -3.83 29.46 -6.96
CA LYS A 381 -4.17 30.06 -5.65
C LYS A 381 -4.79 29.08 -4.65
N THR A 382 -4.53 27.80 -4.82
CA THR A 382 -5.01 26.76 -3.90
C THR A 382 -4.42 26.93 -2.49
N SER A 383 -5.22 26.63 -1.45
CA SER A 383 -4.72 26.65 -0.07
C SER A 383 -3.81 25.48 0.23
N LEU A 384 -2.90 25.67 1.20
CA LEU A 384 -1.98 24.63 1.65
C LEU A 384 -2.73 23.41 2.22
N ALA A 385 -3.87 23.62 2.91
CA ALA A 385 -4.72 22.54 3.40
C ALA A 385 -5.31 21.72 2.26
N ALA A 386 -5.84 22.38 1.21
CA ALA A 386 -6.39 21.68 0.06
C ALA A 386 -5.29 20.92 -0.70
N ALA A 387 -4.13 21.55 -0.91
CA ALA A 387 -3.01 20.89 -1.62
C ALA A 387 -2.54 19.61 -0.90
N SER A 388 -2.35 19.66 0.43
CA SER A 388 -1.93 18.51 1.22
C SER A 388 -3.00 17.41 1.28
N LEU A 389 -4.27 17.77 1.52
CA LEU A 389 -5.40 16.85 1.57
C LEU A 389 -5.55 16.09 0.23
N ILE A 390 -5.51 16.81 -0.89
CA ILE A 390 -5.61 16.23 -2.23
C ILE A 390 -4.42 15.31 -2.53
N THR A 391 -3.21 15.68 -2.09
CA THR A 391 -2.02 14.83 -2.27
C THR A 391 -2.17 13.51 -1.53
N VAL A 392 -2.63 13.52 -0.27
CA VAL A 392 -2.88 12.29 0.49
C VAL A 392 -3.99 11.45 -0.15
N SER A 393 -5.10 12.09 -0.57
CA SER A 393 -6.18 11.40 -1.27
C SER A 393 -5.71 10.74 -2.56
N ALA A 394 -4.85 11.43 -3.32
CA ALA A 394 -4.29 10.90 -4.57
C ALA A 394 -3.35 9.72 -4.34
N LEU A 395 -2.48 9.77 -3.32
CA LEU A 395 -1.60 8.67 -2.94
C LEU A 395 -2.40 7.41 -2.56
N LEU A 396 -3.47 7.58 -1.76
CA LEU A 396 -4.34 6.47 -1.38
C LEU A 396 -5.09 5.90 -2.60
N GLY A 397 -5.60 6.75 -3.49
CA GLY A 397 -6.23 6.33 -4.74
C GLY A 397 -5.27 5.61 -5.70
N ALA A 398 -3.98 5.93 -5.62
CA ALA A 398 -2.91 5.25 -6.37
C ALA A 398 -2.39 3.98 -5.67
N GLN A 399 -3.13 3.42 -4.71
CA GLN A 399 -2.86 2.15 -4.02
C GLN A 399 -1.57 2.12 -3.19
N MET A 400 -1.11 3.29 -2.71
CA MET A 400 0.09 3.38 -1.85
C MET A 400 0.00 2.44 -0.65
N GLY A 401 -1.19 2.36 0.02
CA GLY A 401 -1.37 1.51 1.20
C GLY A 401 -1.17 0.02 0.90
N TYR A 402 -1.76 -0.46 -0.19
CA TYR A 402 -1.60 -1.85 -0.63
C TYR A 402 -0.12 -2.18 -0.90
N LEU A 403 0.56 -1.37 -1.71
CA LEU A 403 1.96 -1.58 -2.08
C LEU A 403 2.92 -1.47 -0.89
N ALA A 404 2.66 -0.59 0.08
CA ALA A 404 3.55 -0.40 1.22
C ALA A 404 3.55 -1.57 2.21
N TYR A 405 2.42 -2.30 2.33
CA TYR A 405 2.22 -3.31 3.38
C TYR A 405 2.07 -4.74 2.87
N ARG A 406 1.67 -4.96 1.61
CA ARG A 406 1.56 -6.29 1.01
C ARG A 406 2.74 -6.55 0.09
N THR A 407 3.93 -6.59 0.70
CA THR A 407 5.19 -6.70 -0.02
C THR A 407 5.41 -8.10 -0.56
N ASN A 408 5.58 -8.19 -1.88
CA ASN A 408 5.86 -9.44 -2.57
C ASN A 408 6.56 -9.12 -3.91
N PHE A 409 7.24 -10.09 -4.52
CA PHE A 409 7.90 -9.91 -5.81
C PHE A 409 6.93 -9.48 -6.94
N TYR A 410 5.64 -9.81 -6.82
CA TYR A 410 4.61 -9.35 -7.76
C TYR A 410 4.42 -7.82 -7.76
N GLN A 411 4.63 -7.16 -6.61
CA GLN A 411 4.41 -5.72 -6.47
C GLN A 411 5.63 -4.88 -6.85
N VAL A 412 6.84 -5.47 -6.86
CA VAL A 412 8.08 -4.79 -7.27
C VAL A 412 7.95 -4.07 -8.63
N PRO A 413 7.44 -4.71 -9.72
CA PRO A 413 7.30 -4.03 -11.00
C PRO A 413 6.27 -2.89 -10.98
N PHE A 414 5.21 -2.98 -10.16
CA PHE A 414 4.24 -1.88 -9.99
C PHE A 414 4.86 -0.68 -9.29
N ALA A 415 5.54 -0.90 -8.16
CA ALA A 415 6.19 0.16 -7.39
C ALA A 415 7.26 0.87 -8.23
N ALA A 416 8.09 0.10 -8.97
CA ALA A 416 9.09 0.63 -9.88
C ALA A 416 8.46 1.49 -10.99
N SER A 417 7.41 0.97 -11.63
CA SER A 417 6.72 1.67 -12.71
C SER A 417 6.01 2.93 -12.24
N LEU A 418 5.37 2.91 -11.09
CA LEU A 418 4.74 4.10 -10.49
C LEU A 418 5.77 5.18 -10.16
N ALA A 419 6.93 4.80 -9.61
CA ALA A 419 8.01 5.73 -9.32
C ALA A 419 8.57 6.37 -10.60
N LEU A 420 8.92 5.55 -11.59
CA LEU A 420 9.46 6.01 -12.87
C LEU A 420 8.47 6.87 -13.65
N THR A 421 7.20 6.43 -13.73
CA THR A 421 6.14 7.17 -14.42
C THR A 421 5.87 8.51 -13.76
N SER A 422 5.80 8.55 -12.43
CA SER A 422 5.59 9.79 -11.68
C SER A 422 6.73 10.78 -11.91
N LEU A 423 7.97 10.30 -11.87
CA LEU A 423 9.15 11.12 -12.14
C LEU A 423 9.16 11.60 -13.60
N GLY A 424 8.88 10.72 -14.56
CA GLY A 424 8.84 11.04 -15.98
C GLY A 424 7.81 12.12 -16.32
N LEU A 425 6.58 11.97 -15.82
CA LEU A 425 5.52 12.96 -15.99
C LEU A 425 5.83 14.28 -15.26
N TRP A 426 6.48 14.21 -14.11
CA TRP A 426 6.92 15.42 -13.40
C TRP A 426 7.94 16.22 -14.23
N PHE A 427 8.87 15.54 -14.90
CA PHE A 427 9.80 16.19 -15.83
C PHE A 427 9.08 16.77 -17.06
N TRP A 428 8.17 16.01 -17.68
CA TRP A 428 7.43 16.46 -18.85
C TRP A 428 6.54 17.66 -18.55
N LEU A 429 5.81 17.65 -17.44
CA LEU A 429 5.06 18.82 -16.98
C LEU A 429 5.96 20.03 -16.67
N GLY A 430 7.23 19.81 -16.37
CA GLY A 430 8.21 20.88 -16.19
C GLY A 430 8.97 21.27 -17.44
N ALA A 431 8.79 20.59 -18.57
CA ALA A 431 9.51 20.87 -19.82
C ALA A 431 9.05 22.18 -20.48
N ASP A 432 7.79 22.56 -20.26
CA ASP A 432 7.29 23.89 -20.60
C ASP A 432 7.90 24.89 -19.63
N THR A 433 8.78 25.77 -20.15
CA THR A 433 9.53 26.74 -19.34
C THR A 433 8.70 27.94 -18.90
N SER A 434 7.46 28.05 -19.34
CA SER A 434 6.52 29.06 -18.86
C SER A 434 6.07 28.75 -17.43
N SER A 435 6.87 29.18 -16.46
CA SER A 435 6.47 29.20 -15.05
C SER A 435 5.44 30.29 -14.74
N ARG A 436 4.96 31.03 -15.72
CA ARG A 436 3.86 31.96 -15.59
C ARG A 436 2.55 31.26 -15.95
N PRO A 437 1.50 31.34 -15.10
CA PRO A 437 0.16 31.02 -15.56
C PRO A 437 -0.10 31.87 -16.81
N LEU A 438 -0.48 31.21 -17.92
CA LEU A 438 -0.90 31.90 -19.13
C LEU A 438 -2.02 32.86 -18.72
N MET A 439 -1.77 34.18 -18.78
CA MET A 439 -2.84 35.16 -18.53
C MET A 439 -3.91 34.94 -19.60
N PRO A 440 -5.20 35.16 -19.30
CA PRO A 440 -6.29 35.05 -20.26
C PRO A 440 -6.13 35.98 -21.48
N SER A 441 -5.28 37.05 -21.36
CA SER A 441 -4.91 37.97 -22.42
C SER A 441 -3.94 37.38 -23.45
N ASP A 442 -3.25 36.28 -23.13
CA ASP A 442 -2.31 35.61 -24.04
C ASP A 442 -3.06 34.64 -24.97
N ARG A 443 -4.22 35.09 -25.51
CA ARG A 443 -4.87 34.42 -26.64
C ARG A 443 -3.85 34.28 -27.74
N TRP A 444 -3.55 33.03 -28.04
CA TRP A 444 -2.79 32.52 -29.15
C TRP A 444 -2.46 33.54 -30.27
N GLN A 445 -1.37 34.22 -30.12
CA GLN A 445 -0.70 34.79 -31.27
C GLN A 445 0.17 33.69 -31.88
N ALA A 446 -0.11 33.32 -33.12
CA ALA A 446 0.70 32.37 -33.87
C ALA A 446 2.16 32.88 -33.86
N GLY A 447 3.04 32.08 -33.28
CA GLY A 447 4.47 32.40 -33.14
C GLY A 447 5.04 32.48 -31.71
N ASN A 448 4.23 32.42 -30.67
CA ASN A 448 4.66 32.59 -29.25
C ASN A 448 4.60 31.28 -28.44
N THR A 449 4.92 30.14 -29.04
CA THR A 449 5.15 28.89 -28.29
C THR A 449 6.49 28.98 -27.59
N GLN A 450 6.51 28.93 -26.27
CA GLN A 450 7.76 28.92 -25.52
C GLN A 450 8.56 27.64 -25.83
N PRO A 451 9.90 27.75 -25.93
CA PRO A 451 10.74 26.61 -26.25
C PRO A 451 10.67 25.58 -25.13
N LEU A 452 10.49 24.28 -25.50
CA LEU A 452 10.51 23.17 -24.57
C LEU A 452 11.94 22.90 -24.11
N SER A 453 12.11 22.57 -22.84
CA SER A 453 13.37 22.10 -22.25
C SER A 453 13.70 20.70 -22.75
N LEU A 454 14.65 20.58 -23.69
CA LEU A 454 15.06 19.27 -24.23
C LEU A 454 15.57 18.30 -23.18
N PRO A 455 16.38 18.70 -22.17
CA PRO A 455 16.83 17.78 -21.14
C PRO A 455 15.64 17.19 -20.32
N ARG A 456 14.63 18.00 -20.01
CA ARG A 456 13.44 17.52 -19.29
C ARG A 456 12.59 16.59 -20.14
N LEU A 457 12.48 16.83 -21.43
CA LEU A 457 11.83 15.91 -22.38
C LEU A 457 12.56 14.57 -22.41
N ALA A 458 13.90 14.61 -22.51
CA ALA A 458 14.75 13.42 -22.59
C ALA A 458 14.66 12.55 -21.33
N VAL A 459 14.84 13.15 -20.15
CA VAL A 459 14.75 12.43 -18.87
C VAL A 459 13.34 11.87 -18.67
N GLY A 460 12.30 12.66 -18.98
CA GLY A 460 10.93 12.17 -18.89
C GLY A 460 10.66 10.99 -19.82
N ALA A 461 11.15 11.04 -21.06
CA ALA A 461 11.01 9.94 -22.03
C ALA A 461 11.78 8.69 -21.60
N LEU A 462 13.00 8.86 -21.06
CA LEU A 462 13.80 7.76 -20.50
C LEU A 462 13.06 7.05 -19.35
N CYS A 463 12.51 7.81 -18.40
CA CYS A 463 11.75 7.25 -17.28
C CYS A 463 10.47 6.52 -17.76
N ILE A 464 9.73 7.06 -18.71
CA ILE A 464 8.53 6.41 -19.24
C ILE A 464 8.89 5.14 -20.03
N ALA A 465 9.94 5.19 -20.86
CA ALA A 465 10.41 4.04 -21.63
C ALA A 465 10.95 2.91 -20.74
N ALA A 466 11.55 3.25 -19.61
CA ALA A 466 12.06 2.30 -18.62
C ALA A 466 10.98 1.34 -18.08
N ASN A 467 9.71 1.75 -18.15
CA ASN A 467 8.58 0.87 -17.77
C ASN A 467 8.49 -0.39 -18.63
N PHE A 468 9.03 -0.40 -19.83
CA PHE A 468 9.11 -1.60 -20.66
C PHE A 468 9.93 -2.71 -19.98
N GLY A 469 10.88 -2.34 -19.13
CA GLY A 469 11.69 -3.27 -18.33
C GLY A 469 11.19 -3.48 -16.90
N CYS A 470 10.06 -2.87 -16.51
CA CYS A 470 9.39 -3.10 -15.22
C CYS A 470 8.02 -3.74 -15.47
N ARG A 471 7.06 -2.93 -15.89
CA ARG A 471 5.70 -3.35 -16.25
C ARG A 471 5.27 -2.63 -17.55
N PRO A 472 5.24 -3.34 -18.69
CA PRO A 472 5.06 -2.73 -20.03
C PRO A 472 3.78 -1.90 -20.19
N THR A 473 2.70 -2.20 -19.44
CA THR A 473 1.44 -1.44 -19.44
C THR A 473 1.66 0.04 -19.10
N PHE A 474 2.60 0.36 -18.22
CA PHE A 474 2.93 1.75 -17.87
C PHE A 474 3.64 2.51 -18.99
N ALA A 475 4.25 1.83 -19.96
CA ALA A 475 4.83 2.49 -21.14
C ALA A 475 3.76 3.18 -22.00
N LEU A 476 2.48 2.74 -21.94
CA LEU A 476 1.34 3.41 -22.57
C LEU A 476 1.16 4.86 -22.11
N THR A 477 1.72 5.21 -20.95
CA THR A 477 1.80 6.61 -20.46
C THR A 477 2.49 7.55 -21.47
N ALA A 478 3.31 7.02 -22.38
CA ALA A 478 3.88 7.80 -23.48
C ALA A 478 2.81 8.51 -24.32
N LEU A 479 1.62 7.93 -24.47
CA LEU A 479 0.50 8.53 -25.18
C LEU A 479 0.03 9.85 -24.56
N LEU A 480 0.21 10.02 -23.25
CA LEU A 480 -0.15 11.26 -22.54
C LEU A 480 0.70 12.46 -23.01
N ALA A 481 1.88 12.22 -23.59
CA ALA A 481 2.71 13.29 -24.17
C ALA A 481 1.97 14.01 -25.31
N ILE A 482 1.19 13.30 -26.11
CA ILE A 482 0.43 13.87 -27.22
C ILE A 482 -0.56 14.93 -26.70
N ALA A 483 -1.31 14.59 -25.67
CA ALA A 483 -2.27 15.52 -25.07
C ALA A 483 -1.60 16.68 -24.33
N LEU A 484 -0.47 16.40 -23.66
CA LEU A 484 0.29 17.37 -22.89
C LEU A 484 0.93 18.42 -23.79
N PHE A 485 1.62 17.97 -24.86
CA PHE A 485 2.36 18.83 -25.79
C PHE A 485 1.55 19.19 -27.04
N TRP A 486 0.25 18.95 -27.07
CA TRP A 486 -0.58 19.24 -28.23
C TRP A 486 -0.46 20.66 -28.77
N PRO A 487 -0.41 21.71 -27.93
CA PRO A 487 -0.19 23.06 -28.41
C PRO A 487 1.13 23.21 -29.17
N GLN A 488 2.20 22.63 -28.64
CA GLN A 488 3.55 22.71 -29.25
C GLN A 488 3.61 21.86 -30.53
N ILE A 489 3.00 20.69 -30.53
CA ILE A 489 2.89 19.82 -31.73
C ILE A 489 2.16 20.56 -32.84
N ARG A 490 1.02 21.17 -32.53
CA ARG A 490 0.22 21.91 -33.52
C ARG A 490 0.98 23.14 -34.06
N ALA A 491 1.68 23.88 -33.18
CA ALA A 491 2.49 25.01 -33.59
C ALA A 491 3.66 24.56 -34.48
N MET A 492 4.37 23.50 -34.11
CA MET A 492 5.46 22.92 -34.89
C MET A 492 5.00 22.51 -36.30
N ILE A 493 3.82 21.80 -36.39
CA ILE A 493 3.27 21.40 -37.68
C ILE A 493 2.89 22.63 -38.52
N SER A 494 2.29 23.66 -37.94
CA SER A 494 1.90 24.89 -38.61
C SER A 494 3.14 25.65 -39.10
N ASP A 495 4.16 25.81 -38.25
CA ASP A 495 5.39 26.54 -38.61
C ASP A 495 6.19 25.80 -39.68
N LEU A 496 6.20 24.47 -39.67
CA LEU A 496 6.80 23.64 -40.72
C LEU A 496 6.04 23.79 -42.05
N ALA A 497 4.69 23.72 -42.01
CA ALA A 497 3.84 23.86 -43.18
C ALA A 497 4.00 25.25 -43.86
N HIS A 498 4.18 26.30 -43.05
CA HIS A 498 4.41 27.66 -43.55
C HIS A 498 5.92 28.00 -43.77
N ARG A 499 6.81 26.99 -43.71
CA ARG A 499 8.26 27.13 -43.88
C ARG A 499 8.93 28.15 -42.94
N ARG A 500 8.32 28.37 -41.75
CA ARG A 500 8.88 29.30 -40.74
C ARG A 500 10.05 28.69 -39.98
N ILE A 501 10.08 27.36 -39.87
CA ILE A 501 11.18 26.60 -39.29
C ILE A 501 11.67 25.53 -40.26
N THR A 502 12.94 25.15 -40.12
CA THR A 502 13.53 24.05 -40.89
C THR A 502 13.08 22.70 -40.29
N MET A 503 13.05 21.64 -41.10
CA MET A 503 12.77 20.29 -40.65
C MET A 503 13.66 19.85 -39.49
N LEU A 504 14.96 20.19 -39.53
CA LEU A 504 15.91 19.87 -38.48
C LEU A 504 15.50 20.51 -37.12
N LYS A 505 15.08 21.78 -37.11
CA LYS A 505 14.58 22.44 -35.89
C LYS A 505 13.29 21.82 -35.36
N ALA A 506 12.38 21.41 -36.28
CA ALA A 506 11.15 20.74 -35.92
C ALA A 506 11.42 19.38 -35.23
N LEU A 507 12.46 18.66 -35.61
CA LEU A 507 12.81 17.35 -35.07
C LEU A 507 13.50 17.39 -33.70
N HIS A 508 14.02 18.54 -33.23
CA HIS A 508 14.77 18.60 -31.96
C HIS A 508 13.97 18.05 -30.76
N ALA A 509 12.71 18.46 -30.58
CA ALA A 509 11.89 18.01 -29.46
C ALA A 509 11.44 16.53 -29.60
N PRO A 510 10.95 16.07 -30.76
CA PRO A 510 10.71 14.65 -30.99
C PRO A 510 11.91 13.74 -30.75
N LEU A 511 13.10 14.13 -31.32
CA LEU A 511 14.32 13.34 -31.13
C LEU A 511 14.79 13.31 -29.68
N ALA A 512 14.63 14.43 -28.94
CA ALA A 512 14.94 14.47 -27.52
C ALA A 512 14.06 13.51 -26.69
N MET A 513 12.91 13.06 -27.20
CA MET A 513 12.07 12.04 -26.57
C MET A 513 12.38 10.64 -27.10
N VAL A 514 12.47 10.51 -28.43
CA VAL A 514 12.60 9.20 -29.07
C VAL A 514 13.96 8.55 -28.82
N ILE A 515 15.07 9.31 -28.90
CA ILE A 515 16.42 8.75 -28.73
C ILE A 515 16.62 8.16 -27.33
N PRO A 516 16.32 8.85 -26.20
CA PRO A 516 16.43 8.26 -24.88
C PRO A 516 15.49 7.06 -24.67
N ALA A 517 14.29 7.07 -25.26
CA ALA A 517 13.38 5.96 -25.21
C ALA A 517 13.96 4.72 -25.92
N LEU A 518 14.52 4.87 -27.12
CA LEU A 518 15.14 3.77 -27.87
C LEU A 518 16.38 3.21 -27.16
N VAL A 519 17.19 4.06 -26.53
CA VAL A 519 18.36 3.62 -25.72
C VAL A 519 17.97 2.66 -24.63
N VAL A 520 16.76 2.76 -24.08
CA VAL A 520 16.25 1.85 -23.04
C VAL A 520 15.50 0.67 -23.65
N VAL A 521 14.59 0.94 -24.59
CA VAL A 521 13.68 -0.10 -25.11
C VAL A 521 14.44 -1.14 -25.95
N ILE A 522 15.41 -0.72 -26.78
CA ILE A 522 16.14 -1.64 -27.65
C ILE A 522 16.90 -2.72 -26.84
N PRO A 523 17.72 -2.38 -25.83
CA PRO A 523 18.36 -3.42 -24.99
C PRO A 523 17.35 -4.36 -24.31
N LEU A 524 16.20 -3.85 -23.85
CA LEU A 524 15.17 -4.65 -23.23
C LEU A 524 14.48 -5.59 -24.23
N MET A 525 14.23 -5.14 -25.45
CA MET A 525 13.73 -6.02 -26.52
C MET A 525 14.75 -7.10 -26.89
N LEU A 526 16.03 -6.76 -26.98
CA LEU A 526 17.10 -7.73 -27.21
C LEU A 526 17.20 -8.73 -26.06
N TRP A 527 17.03 -8.31 -24.83
CA TRP A 527 16.95 -9.18 -23.65
C TRP A 527 15.82 -10.20 -23.79
N ASN A 528 14.63 -9.78 -24.21
CA ASN A 528 13.53 -10.69 -24.48
C ASN A 528 13.85 -11.69 -25.58
N LYS A 529 14.49 -11.22 -26.68
CA LYS A 529 14.89 -12.09 -27.79
C LYS A 529 15.87 -13.16 -27.36
N VAL A 530 16.83 -12.82 -26.48
CA VAL A 530 17.82 -13.78 -25.98
C VAL A 530 17.18 -14.85 -25.08
N ARG A 531 16.15 -14.48 -24.32
CA ARG A 531 15.45 -15.41 -23.42
C ARG A 531 14.43 -16.29 -24.11
N PHE A 532 13.61 -15.70 -24.97
CA PHE A 532 12.39 -16.32 -25.53
C PHE A 532 12.32 -16.31 -27.06
N GLY A 533 13.40 -15.95 -27.75
CA GLY A 533 13.47 -15.92 -29.20
C GLY A 533 12.71 -14.77 -29.88
N SER A 534 11.92 -13.98 -29.14
CA SER A 534 11.08 -12.89 -29.64
C SER A 534 11.36 -11.57 -28.93
N LEU A 535 11.34 -10.44 -29.66
CA LEU A 535 11.56 -9.11 -29.14
C LEU A 535 10.45 -8.65 -28.17
N ILE A 536 9.25 -9.19 -28.31
CA ILE A 536 8.03 -8.78 -27.61
C ILE A 536 7.44 -9.88 -26.73
N ASP A 537 8.11 -11.02 -26.61
CA ASP A 537 7.74 -12.08 -25.68
C ASP A 537 8.39 -11.82 -24.32
N PHE A 538 7.59 -11.72 -23.28
CA PHE A 538 8.02 -11.47 -21.91
C PHE A 538 8.10 -12.75 -21.08
N GLY A 539 7.71 -13.89 -21.64
CA GLY A 539 7.77 -15.21 -21.00
C GLY A 539 6.59 -15.56 -20.11
N ASN A 540 5.57 -14.67 -19.98
CA ASN A 540 4.43 -14.92 -19.11
C ASN A 540 3.53 -16.09 -19.59
N ALA A 541 3.62 -16.49 -20.85
CA ALA A 541 2.93 -17.67 -21.34
C ALA A 541 3.54 -18.99 -20.84
N TYR A 542 4.79 -18.97 -20.40
CA TYR A 542 5.54 -20.17 -19.96
C TYR A 542 5.55 -20.36 -18.44
N GLN A 543 4.81 -19.53 -17.69
CA GLN A 543 4.78 -19.61 -16.23
C GLN A 543 4.02 -20.85 -15.74
N PHE A 544 4.52 -21.46 -14.67
CA PHE A 544 3.85 -22.57 -14.00
C PHE A 544 2.88 -22.04 -12.94
N THR A 545 1.61 -22.12 -13.24
CA THR A 545 0.52 -21.63 -12.40
C THR A 545 -0.66 -22.61 -12.44
N VAL A 546 -1.81 -22.27 -11.91
CA VAL A 546 -3.03 -23.12 -11.88
C VAL A 546 -3.56 -23.50 -13.26
N SER A 547 -3.13 -22.80 -14.31
CA SER A 547 -3.57 -23.02 -15.68
C SER A 547 -2.40 -23.24 -16.64
N ASP A 548 -2.67 -23.81 -17.79
CA ASP A 548 -1.74 -23.81 -18.92
C ASP A 548 -1.79 -22.44 -19.59
N MET A 549 -0.81 -21.59 -19.27
CA MET A 549 -0.77 -20.20 -19.74
C MET A 549 -0.46 -20.06 -21.24
N THR A 550 0.01 -21.14 -21.90
CA THR A 550 0.19 -21.14 -23.36
C THR A 550 -1.15 -21.16 -24.12
N ARG A 551 -2.21 -21.57 -23.42
CA ARG A 551 -3.56 -21.71 -23.98
C ARG A 551 -4.62 -20.93 -23.21
N TYR A 552 -4.27 -20.39 -22.05
CA TYR A 552 -5.22 -19.69 -21.19
C TYR A 552 -5.55 -18.32 -21.77
N ALA A 553 -6.84 -18.03 -21.80
CA ALA A 553 -7.38 -16.69 -22.00
C ALA A 553 -8.48 -16.46 -20.97
N THR A 554 -8.53 -15.27 -20.38
CA THR A 554 -9.61 -14.91 -19.47
C THR A 554 -10.96 -15.02 -20.19
N PRO A 555 -11.95 -15.70 -19.62
CA PRO A 555 -13.27 -15.83 -20.24
C PRO A 555 -13.88 -14.45 -20.53
N ILE A 556 -14.29 -14.19 -21.77
CA ILE A 556 -14.89 -12.90 -22.16
C ILE A 556 -16.17 -12.62 -21.35
N ALA A 557 -16.89 -13.67 -20.94
CA ALA A 557 -18.08 -13.56 -20.10
C ALA A 557 -17.79 -12.93 -18.71
N ASP A 558 -16.55 -13.07 -18.21
CA ASP A 558 -16.13 -12.53 -16.90
C ASP A 558 -15.75 -11.05 -16.97
N MET A 559 -15.41 -10.52 -18.13
CA MET A 559 -14.91 -9.15 -18.27
C MET A 559 -15.85 -8.07 -17.71
N PRO A 560 -17.17 -8.07 -17.97
CA PRO A 560 -18.06 -7.06 -17.39
C PRO A 560 -18.10 -7.11 -15.85
N ALA A 561 -18.10 -8.32 -15.28
CA ALA A 561 -18.06 -8.52 -13.83
C ALA A 561 -16.72 -8.03 -13.26
N THR A 562 -15.60 -8.36 -13.89
CA THR A 562 -14.26 -7.94 -13.48
C THR A 562 -14.11 -6.41 -13.50
N VAL A 563 -14.53 -5.75 -14.59
CA VAL A 563 -14.55 -4.27 -14.68
C VAL A 563 -15.41 -3.67 -13.56
N TRP A 564 -16.59 -4.25 -13.30
CA TRP A 564 -17.45 -3.80 -12.21
C TRP A 564 -16.76 -3.95 -10.85
N TYR A 565 -16.13 -5.10 -10.60
CA TYR A 565 -15.45 -5.36 -9.34
C TYR A 565 -14.22 -4.47 -9.14
N TYR A 566 -13.45 -4.14 -10.17
CA TYR A 566 -12.37 -3.17 -10.06
C TYR A 566 -12.86 -1.78 -9.63
N LEU A 567 -14.05 -1.38 -10.06
CA LEU A 567 -14.58 -0.05 -9.80
C LEU A 567 -15.48 0.02 -8.56
N PHE A 568 -16.33 -1.00 -8.33
CA PHE A 568 -17.46 -0.91 -7.40
C PHE A 568 -17.61 -2.10 -6.44
N LEU A 569 -16.65 -3.03 -6.34
CA LEU A 569 -16.74 -4.10 -5.35
C LEU A 569 -16.90 -3.48 -3.95
N PRO A 570 -18.00 -3.79 -3.21
CA PRO A 570 -18.26 -3.16 -1.93
C PRO A 570 -17.24 -3.58 -0.87
N VAL A 571 -16.92 -2.67 0.04
CA VAL A 571 -16.14 -2.99 1.25
C VAL A 571 -17.01 -3.86 2.17
N ARG A 572 -16.50 -5.02 2.56
CA ARG A 572 -17.20 -5.97 3.42
C ARG A 572 -16.80 -5.78 4.87
N PHE A 573 -17.80 -5.57 5.74
CA PHE A 573 -17.63 -5.49 7.19
C PHE A 573 -17.88 -6.84 7.85
N VAL A 574 -17.07 -7.16 8.87
CA VAL A 574 -17.19 -8.32 9.72
C VAL A 574 -17.23 -7.90 11.20
N ARG A 575 -17.71 -8.78 12.08
CA ARG A 575 -17.86 -8.44 13.51
C ARG A 575 -16.54 -8.41 14.27
N ASN A 576 -15.57 -9.23 13.82
CA ASN A 576 -14.30 -9.41 14.51
C ASN A 576 -13.25 -8.49 13.87
N PHE A 577 -12.22 -8.15 14.66
CA PHE A 577 -11.03 -7.47 14.14
C PHE A 577 -10.47 -8.26 12.93
N PRO A 578 -10.05 -7.59 11.86
CA PRO A 578 -9.93 -6.12 11.67
C PRO A 578 -11.19 -5.43 11.17
N TRP A 579 -12.37 -5.97 11.37
CA TRP A 579 -13.71 -5.50 10.94
C TRP A 579 -13.90 -5.37 9.44
N LEU A 580 -12.87 -5.58 8.67
CA LEU A 580 -12.87 -5.69 7.23
C LEU A 580 -12.47 -7.13 6.84
N ALA A 581 -13.12 -7.64 5.82
CA ALA A 581 -12.75 -8.89 5.19
C ALA A 581 -12.75 -8.73 3.67
N VAL A 582 -12.10 -9.68 3.00
CA VAL A 582 -12.17 -9.78 1.54
C VAL A 582 -13.63 -9.91 1.09
N SER A 583 -13.97 -9.21 0.04
CA SER A 583 -15.31 -9.18 -0.52
C SER A 583 -15.50 -10.30 -1.54
N PRO A 584 -16.62 -11.04 -1.50
CA PRO A 584 -16.93 -12.02 -2.53
C PRO A 584 -17.04 -11.36 -3.90
N ALA A 585 -16.41 -11.96 -4.90
CA ALA A 585 -16.44 -11.52 -6.29
C ALA A 585 -16.80 -12.72 -7.18
N PRO A 586 -18.05 -13.22 -7.16
CA PRO A 586 -18.44 -14.37 -7.96
C PRO A 586 -18.35 -14.06 -9.46
N MET A 587 -17.70 -14.93 -10.21
CA MET A 587 -17.54 -14.83 -11.67
C MET A 587 -18.53 -15.74 -12.39
N PRO A 588 -19.02 -15.37 -13.58
CA PRO A 588 -19.89 -16.20 -14.42
C PRO A 588 -19.28 -17.54 -14.80
N VAL A 589 -17.98 -17.57 -15.05
CA VAL A 589 -17.19 -18.76 -15.39
C VAL A 589 -16.00 -18.84 -14.46
N TRP A 590 -15.45 -20.04 -14.27
CA TRP A 590 -14.23 -20.19 -13.48
C TRP A 590 -13.07 -19.45 -14.16
N GLY A 591 -12.43 -18.58 -13.41
CA GLY A 591 -11.22 -17.87 -13.78
C GLY A 591 -10.38 -17.58 -12.55
N TYR A 592 -9.09 -17.29 -12.76
CA TYR A 592 -8.24 -16.87 -11.65
C TYR A 592 -8.65 -15.48 -11.16
N TYR A 593 -8.80 -15.34 -9.85
CA TYR A 593 -8.96 -14.03 -9.23
C TYR A 593 -8.25 -13.97 -7.87
N GLU A 594 -7.71 -12.81 -7.57
CA GLU A 594 -7.19 -12.45 -6.27
C GLU A 594 -8.26 -11.69 -5.49
N VAL A 595 -8.53 -12.13 -4.27
CA VAL A 595 -9.52 -11.50 -3.40
C VAL A 595 -9.13 -10.08 -3.00
N MET A 596 -10.12 -9.18 -2.90
CA MET A 596 -9.92 -7.76 -2.53
C MET A 596 -10.84 -7.38 -1.36
N VAL A 597 -10.40 -6.42 -0.54
CA VAL A 597 -11.22 -5.85 0.55
C VAL A 597 -12.29 -4.90 -0.01
N GLY A 598 -12.01 -4.23 -1.11
CA GLY A 598 -12.91 -3.30 -1.78
C GLY A 598 -12.31 -2.77 -3.09
N ALA A 599 -13.13 -2.09 -3.87
CA ALA A 599 -12.76 -1.53 -5.17
C ALA A 599 -12.25 -0.09 -5.10
N LEU A 600 -11.81 0.44 -6.24
CA LEU A 600 -11.29 1.80 -6.35
C LEU A 600 -12.27 2.85 -5.78
N PHE A 601 -13.54 2.82 -6.17
CA PHE A 601 -14.50 3.85 -5.76
C PHE A 601 -15.17 3.58 -4.40
N THR A 602 -15.14 2.36 -3.91
CA THR A 602 -15.72 2.01 -2.61
C THR A 602 -14.72 2.19 -1.47
N ALA A 603 -13.46 1.81 -1.70
CA ALA A 603 -12.38 2.03 -0.74
C ALA A 603 -11.89 3.48 -0.75
N THR A 604 -11.87 4.15 -1.92
CA THR A 604 -11.40 5.53 -2.09
C THR A 604 -12.45 6.41 -2.78
N PRO A 605 -13.60 6.74 -2.13
CA PRO A 605 -14.75 7.38 -2.79
C PRO A 605 -14.46 8.75 -3.40
N LEU A 606 -13.43 9.46 -2.92
CA LEU A 606 -13.01 10.75 -3.51
C LEU A 606 -12.57 10.61 -4.97
N MET A 607 -12.17 9.42 -5.40
CA MET A 607 -11.79 9.14 -6.79
C MET A 607 -12.97 9.22 -7.77
N LEU A 608 -14.23 9.08 -7.29
CA LEU A 608 -15.43 9.31 -8.09
C LEU A 608 -15.46 10.72 -8.71
N LEU A 609 -14.77 11.68 -8.10
CA LEU A 609 -14.69 13.04 -8.64
C LEU A 609 -13.93 13.13 -9.98
N ALA A 610 -13.20 12.08 -10.35
CA ALA A 610 -12.64 11.97 -11.72
C ALA A 610 -13.75 11.93 -12.78
N LEU A 611 -14.89 11.31 -12.49
CA LEU A 611 -16.03 11.20 -13.41
C LEU A 611 -16.74 12.54 -13.63
N VAL A 612 -16.50 13.52 -12.74
CA VAL A 612 -17.04 14.89 -12.88
C VAL A 612 -16.20 15.73 -13.85
N LEU A 613 -14.97 15.34 -14.13
CA LEU A 613 -14.03 16.09 -14.95
C LEU A 613 -14.59 16.52 -16.34
N PRO A 614 -15.33 15.68 -17.10
CA PRO A 614 -15.92 16.08 -18.38
C PRO A 614 -16.90 17.26 -18.25
N PHE A 615 -17.57 17.39 -17.11
CA PHE A 615 -18.59 18.42 -16.83
C PHE A 615 -18.01 19.71 -16.28
N LEU A 616 -16.74 19.75 -15.89
CA LEU A 616 -16.06 20.94 -15.36
C LEU A 616 -15.56 21.88 -16.46
N HIS A 617 -16.35 22.04 -17.55
CA HIS A 617 -15.96 22.89 -18.69
C HIS A 617 -15.83 24.39 -18.36
N LYS A 618 -16.46 24.85 -17.28
CA LYS A 618 -16.39 26.23 -16.81
C LYS A 618 -15.21 26.51 -15.87
N LEU A 619 -14.47 25.49 -15.47
CA LEU A 619 -13.24 25.66 -14.68
C LEU A 619 -12.07 25.92 -15.62
N GLU A 620 -11.42 27.07 -15.44
CA GLU A 620 -10.17 27.36 -16.15
C GLU A 620 -9.05 26.46 -15.61
N MET A 621 -8.59 25.51 -16.43
CA MET A 621 -7.57 24.53 -16.03
C MET A 621 -6.22 24.79 -16.73
N HIS A 622 -5.99 25.99 -17.24
CA HIS A 622 -4.73 26.42 -17.88
C HIS A 622 -4.14 25.36 -18.85
N GLY A 623 -4.98 24.79 -19.72
CA GLY A 623 -4.59 23.76 -20.70
C GLY A 623 -4.52 22.33 -20.16
N MET A 624 -4.63 22.11 -18.85
CA MET A 624 -4.51 20.77 -18.24
C MET A 624 -5.70 19.83 -18.51
N ARG A 625 -6.88 20.39 -18.86
CA ARG A 625 -8.11 19.60 -19.03
C ARG A 625 -7.92 18.45 -20.05
N ARG A 626 -7.30 18.73 -21.21
CA ARG A 626 -7.10 17.71 -22.25
C ARG A 626 -6.22 16.57 -21.75
N TRP A 627 -5.13 16.90 -21.05
CA TRP A 627 -4.22 15.93 -20.50
C TRP A 627 -4.89 15.06 -19.40
N LEU A 628 -5.63 15.69 -18.49
CA LEU A 628 -6.36 14.96 -17.43
C LEU A 628 -7.48 14.08 -18.00
N MET A 629 -8.17 14.53 -19.08
CA MET A 629 -9.12 13.69 -19.80
C MET A 629 -8.43 12.49 -20.44
N SER A 630 -7.21 12.66 -20.99
CA SER A 630 -6.42 11.54 -21.52
C SER A 630 -5.96 10.58 -20.41
N CYS A 631 -5.66 11.07 -19.20
CA CYS A 631 -5.41 10.21 -18.05
C CYS A 631 -6.64 9.35 -17.74
N LEU A 632 -7.82 9.96 -17.67
CA LEU A 632 -9.06 9.22 -17.39
C LEU A 632 -9.39 8.20 -18.52
N ALA A 633 -9.19 8.57 -19.79
CA ALA A 633 -9.38 7.66 -20.91
C ALA A 633 -8.39 6.48 -20.86
N LEU A 634 -7.12 6.74 -20.58
CA LEU A 634 -6.10 5.70 -20.41
C LEU A 634 -6.42 4.78 -19.24
N ALA A 635 -6.91 5.32 -18.10
CA ALA A 635 -7.37 4.51 -16.98
C ALA A 635 -8.50 3.54 -17.42
N GLY A 636 -9.48 4.02 -18.18
CA GLY A 636 -10.55 3.17 -18.73
C GLY A 636 -10.02 2.07 -19.64
N VAL A 637 -9.03 2.37 -20.49
CA VAL A 637 -8.38 1.36 -21.33
C VAL A 637 -7.66 0.31 -20.49
N LEU A 638 -6.91 0.73 -19.45
CA LEU A 638 -6.17 -0.19 -18.59
C LEU A 638 -7.10 -1.08 -17.75
N VAL A 639 -8.21 -0.56 -17.23
CA VAL A 639 -9.22 -1.39 -16.52
C VAL A 639 -9.73 -2.53 -17.41
N VAL A 640 -10.04 -2.23 -18.68
CA VAL A 640 -10.51 -3.25 -19.65
C VAL A 640 -9.37 -4.21 -20.00
N PHE A 641 -8.16 -3.68 -20.21
CA PHE A 641 -6.99 -4.50 -20.54
C PHE A 641 -6.63 -5.47 -19.41
N ASP A 642 -6.55 -4.99 -18.16
CA ASP A 642 -6.26 -5.85 -17.02
C ASP A 642 -7.35 -6.90 -16.79
N SER A 643 -8.61 -6.53 -17.00
CA SER A 643 -9.74 -7.48 -16.96
C SER A 643 -9.61 -8.59 -18.00
N TYR A 644 -9.03 -8.29 -19.17
CA TYR A 644 -8.86 -9.26 -20.26
C TYR A 644 -7.61 -10.12 -20.07
N VAL A 645 -6.48 -9.54 -19.64
CA VAL A 645 -5.18 -10.23 -19.60
C VAL A 645 -4.92 -10.89 -18.23
N GLY A 646 -5.28 -10.19 -17.14
CA GLY A 646 -4.93 -10.58 -15.78
C GLY A 646 -6.10 -11.10 -14.93
N GLY A 647 -7.34 -10.98 -15.41
CA GLY A 647 -8.52 -11.26 -14.58
C GLY A 647 -8.70 -10.24 -13.46
N LEU A 648 -9.24 -10.65 -12.31
CA LEU A 648 -9.41 -9.79 -11.15
C LEU A 648 -8.22 -9.93 -10.20
N GLY A 649 -7.53 -8.84 -9.91
CA GLY A 649 -6.42 -8.82 -8.95
C GLY A 649 -6.32 -7.50 -8.20
N TRP A 650 -6.17 -7.55 -6.87
CA TRP A 650 -6.08 -6.34 -6.06
C TRP A 650 -4.91 -5.45 -6.48
N ARG A 651 -3.76 -6.05 -6.78
CA ARG A 651 -2.56 -5.33 -7.25
C ARG A 651 -2.77 -4.54 -8.55
N TYR A 652 -3.66 -4.99 -9.43
CA TYR A 652 -3.92 -4.32 -10.71
C TYR A 652 -4.64 -2.96 -10.56
N LEU A 653 -5.24 -2.68 -9.39
CA LEU A 653 -5.73 -1.32 -9.09
C LEU A 653 -4.60 -0.28 -9.18
N ALA A 654 -3.34 -0.68 -9.01
CA ALA A 654 -2.19 0.20 -9.14
C ALA A 654 -1.85 0.57 -10.60
N ASP A 655 -2.31 -0.20 -11.60
CA ASP A 655 -2.09 0.12 -13.02
C ASP A 655 -2.84 1.40 -13.45
N PHE A 656 -4.04 1.61 -12.93
CA PHE A 656 -4.92 2.70 -13.37
C PHE A 656 -5.36 3.66 -12.25
N GLY A 657 -5.29 3.27 -10.97
CA GLY A 657 -5.75 4.08 -9.83
C GLY A 657 -5.07 5.45 -9.76
N TRP A 658 -3.79 5.54 -10.06
CA TRP A 658 -3.04 6.79 -10.09
C TRP A 658 -3.50 7.76 -11.20
N LEU A 659 -3.95 7.24 -12.34
CA LEU A 659 -4.52 8.03 -13.43
C LEU A 659 -5.86 8.64 -13.04
N VAL A 660 -6.72 7.82 -12.40
CA VAL A 660 -8.00 8.27 -11.85
C VAL A 660 -7.76 9.30 -10.74
N ALA A 661 -6.75 9.10 -9.90
CA ALA A 661 -6.36 10.05 -8.86
C ALA A 661 -5.95 11.40 -9.44
N LEU A 662 -5.13 11.43 -10.48
CA LEU A 662 -4.81 12.68 -11.19
C LEU A 662 -6.06 13.34 -11.79
N ALA A 663 -6.93 12.57 -12.42
CA ALA A 663 -8.17 13.07 -13.03
C ALA A 663 -9.18 13.60 -11.99
N SER A 664 -9.12 13.14 -10.73
CA SER A 664 -9.98 13.61 -9.63
C SER A 664 -9.59 15.00 -9.09
N ILE A 665 -8.34 15.45 -9.30
CA ILE A 665 -7.80 16.69 -8.74
C ILE A 665 -8.69 17.91 -9.04
N PRO A 666 -9.15 18.17 -10.28
CA PRO A 666 -9.99 19.33 -10.55
C PRO A 666 -11.33 19.30 -9.81
N GLY A 667 -11.95 18.09 -9.70
CA GLY A 667 -13.19 17.91 -8.95
C GLY A 667 -13.02 18.18 -7.47
N LEU A 668 -11.93 17.70 -6.87
CA LEU A 668 -11.57 17.97 -5.48
C LEU A 668 -11.31 19.46 -5.23
N LEU A 669 -10.52 20.09 -6.10
CA LEU A 669 -10.25 21.54 -6.02
C LEU A 669 -11.53 22.36 -6.13
N TRP A 670 -12.40 22.02 -7.08
CA TRP A 670 -13.69 22.68 -7.22
C TRP A 670 -14.57 22.54 -5.99
N LEU A 671 -14.59 21.35 -5.40
CA LEU A 671 -15.42 21.04 -4.23
C LEU A 671 -14.97 21.84 -2.98
N VAL A 672 -13.66 21.91 -2.70
CA VAL A 672 -13.13 22.54 -1.49
C VAL A 672 -12.90 24.05 -1.60
N ASN A 673 -12.60 24.57 -2.80
CA ASN A 673 -12.31 25.98 -3.04
C ASN A 673 -13.49 26.73 -3.71
N GLY A 674 -14.36 26.03 -4.44
CA GLY A 674 -15.41 26.62 -5.27
C GLY A 674 -14.86 27.30 -6.53
N ARG A 675 -15.71 28.05 -7.25
CA ARG A 675 -15.25 28.93 -8.33
C ARG A 675 -14.44 30.06 -7.73
N GLU A 676 -13.25 30.36 -8.31
CA GLU A 676 -12.68 31.70 -8.09
C GLU A 676 -13.72 32.70 -8.61
N PRO A 677 -14.09 33.74 -7.84
CA PRO A 677 -14.88 34.82 -8.40
C PRO A 677 -14.04 35.39 -9.54
N SER A 678 -14.50 35.19 -10.79
CA SER A 678 -14.06 36.08 -11.88
C SER A 678 -14.15 37.49 -11.30
N THR A 679 -13.04 38.22 -11.33
CA THR A 679 -12.93 39.62 -10.95
C THR A 679 -14.01 40.41 -11.67
N SER A 680 -15.25 40.38 -11.17
CA SER A 680 -16.25 41.37 -11.47
C SER A 680 -15.88 42.61 -10.67
N LEU A 681 -15.74 43.69 -11.35
CA LEU A 681 -15.46 45.06 -10.89
C LEU A 681 -16.45 45.57 -9.79
N ALA A 682 -17.19 44.69 -9.13
CA ALA A 682 -18.15 45.00 -8.06
C ALA A 682 -17.55 45.02 -6.65
N GLY A 683 -16.25 44.84 -6.46
CA GLY A 683 -15.61 44.72 -5.14
C GLY A 683 -14.69 45.87 -4.73
N ALA A 684 -14.65 46.97 -5.48
CA ALA A 684 -13.82 48.12 -5.09
C ALA A 684 -14.36 48.90 -3.87
N ASN A 685 -15.62 48.71 -3.50
CA ASN A 685 -16.23 49.44 -2.39
C ASN A 685 -16.22 48.71 -1.04
N ASP A 686 -15.92 47.38 -0.99
CA ASP A 686 -15.86 46.62 0.26
C ASP A 686 -14.45 46.56 0.89
N ALA A 687 -13.44 47.15 0.25
CA ALA A 687 -12.09 47.22 0.78
C ALA A 687 -11.90 48.30 1.88
N ALA A 688 -12.94 49.10 2.14
CA ALA A 688 -12.90 50.19 3.13
C ALA A 688 -13.36 49.79 4.54
N SER A 689 -13.94 48.59 4.73
CA SER A 689 -14.26 48.06 6.06
C SER A 689 -13.16 47.06 6.48
N GLY A 690 -12.36 47.48 7.46
CA GLY A 690 -11.14 46.84 7.94
C GLY A 690 -11.22 45.40 8.52
N ASP A 691 -12.22 44.59 8.18
CA ASP A 691 -12.40 43.19 8.56
C ASP A 691 -12.51 42.31 7.33
N GLY A 692 -11.42 42.28 6.52
CA GLY A 692 -11.28 41.46 5.32
C GLY A 692 -11.14 39.94 5.58
N ILE A 693 -11.95 39.37 6.47
CA ILE A 693 -12.10 37.90 6.58
C ILE A 693 -13.22 37.51 5.62
N ALA A 694 -12.85 37.11 4.39
CA ALA A 694 -13.82 36.50 3.48
C ALA A 694 -14.50 35.33 4.22
N ARG A 695 -15.74 35.52 4.63
CA ARG A 695 -16.55 34.51 5.32
C ARG A 695 -16.68 33.30 4.38
N VAL A 696 -16.14 32.15 4.79
CA VAL A 696 -16.34 30.88 4.08
C VAL A 696 -17.85 30.64 4.02
N THR A 697 -18.41 30.47 2.82
CA THR A 697 -19.84 30.18 2.70
C THR A 697 -20.17 28.89 3.44
N PRO A 698 -21.38 28.77 4.07
CA PRO A 698 -21.79 27.56 4.79
C PRO A 698 -21.63 26.29 3.94
N TRP A 699 -21.90 26.36 2.63
CA TRP A 699 -21.72 25.28 1.68
C TRP A 699 -20.26 24.83 1.56
N ARG A 700 -19.32 25.74 1.43
CA ARG A 700 -17.88 25.39 1.37
C ARG A 700 -17.38 24.78 2.67
N TRP A 701 -17.86 25.27 3.79
CA TRP A 701 -17.56 24.71 5.10
C TRP A 701 -18.05 23.26 5.20
N LEU A 702 -19.28 22.99 4.76
CA LEU A 702 -19.85 21.64 4.70
C LEU A 702 -19.04 20.74 3.78
N MET A 703 -18.71 21.18 2.55
CA MET A 703 -17.95 20.37 1.60
C MET A 703 -16.55 20.02 2.10
N ARG A 704 -15.87 20.91 2.80
CA ARG A 704 -14.57 20.62 3.43
C ARG A 704 -14.68 19.56 4.50
N TRP A 705 -15.74 19.55 5.31
CA TRP A 705 -16.01 18.47 6.27
C TRP A 705 -16.33 17.16 5.56
N THR A 706 -17.16 17.19 4.54
CA THR A 706 -17.47 15.98 3.75
C THR A 706 -16.19 15.34 3.18
N VAL A 707 -15.34 16.15 2.54
CA VAL A 707 -14.08 15.63 1.98
C VAL A 707 -13.17 15.09 3.09
N LEU A 708 -13.09 15.75 4.24
CA LEU A 708 -12.29 15.27 5.38
C LEU A 708 -12.84 13.94 5.93
N ILE A 709 -14.15 13.82 6.11
CA ILE A 709 -14.79 12.59 6.61
C ILE A 709 -14.54 11.43 5.63
N VAL A 710 -14.71 11.67 4.32
CA VAL A 710 -14.47 10.65 3.31
C VAL A 710 -12.97 10.28 3.21
N LEU A 711 -12.07 11.24 3.45
CA LEU A 711 -10.64 10.93 3.54
C LEU A 711 -10.32 10.08 4.78
N ILE A 712 -10.93 10.38 5.93
CA ILE A 712 -10.78 9.56 7.15
C ILE A 712 -11.32 8.14 6.89
N TRP A 713 -12.44 7.99 6.21
CA TRP A 713 -12.94 6.69 5.73
C TRP A 713 -11.90 5.97 4.89
N THR A 714 -11.36 6.63 3.87
CA THR A 714 -10.33 6.05 2.98
C THR A 714 -9.09 5.61 3.75
N LEU A 715 -8.62 6.44 4.71
CA LEU A 715 -7.51 6.09 5.59
C LEU A 715 -7.84 4.89 6.48
N ALA A 716 -9.04 4.85 7.05
CA ALA A 716 -9.48 3.72 7.86
C ALA A 716 -9.53 2.41 7.06
N VAL A 717 -10.10 2.44 5.86
CA VAL A 717 -10.13 1.26 4.96
C VAL A 717 -8.71 0.84 4.55
N ALA A 718 -7.82 1.78 4.24
CA ALA A 718 -6.43 1.49 3.87
C ALA A 718 -5.66 0.87 5.04
N ILE A 719 -5.77 1.43 6.26
CA ILE A 719 -5.09 0.92 7.45
C ILE A 719 -5.66 -0.45 7.86
N LEU A 720 -6.98 -0.58 8.00
CA LEU A 720 -7.61 -1.84 8.37
C LEU A 720 -7.43 -2.92 7.30
N GLY A 721 -7.35 -2.52 6.03
CA GLY A 721 -7.02 -3.40 4.92
C GLY A 721 -5.64 -4.06 5.04
N CYS A 722 -4.68 -3.41 5.72
CA CYS A 722 -3.37 -4.02 6.01
C CYS A 722 -3.46 -5.16 7.01
N PHE A 723 -4.47 -5.14 7.90
CA PHE A 723 -4.74 -6.20 8.88
C PHE A 723 -5.68 -7.27 8.34
N ALA A 724 -6.41 -7.01 7.25
CA ALA A 724 -7.36 -7.98 6.70
C ALA A 724 -6.65 -9.16 6.03
N PRO A 725 -7.00 -10.41 6.35
CA PRO A 725 -6.51 -11.58 5.66
C PRO A 725 -6.84 -11.51 4.16
N ALA A 726 -5.86 -11.83 3.32
CA ALA A 726 -6.00 -11.93 1.89
C ALA A 726 -4.91 -12.88 1.35
N ARG A 727 -4.65 -12.86 0.03
CA ARG A 727 -3.61 -13.72 -0.57
C ARG A 727 -2.22 -13.45 0.03
N ASP A 728 -1.88 -12.16 0.22
CA ASP A 728 -0.60 -11.73 0.79
C ASP A 728 -0.88 -11.11 2.18
N ASP A 729 -0.91 -11.93 3.22
CA ASP A 729 -1.27 -11.54 4.60
C ASP A 729 -0.10 -10.84 5.30
N ALA A 730 0.37 -9.75 4.70
CA ALA A 730 1.61 -9.10 5.08
C ALA A 730 1.72 -8.76 6.58
N MET A 731 0.65 -8.23 7.18
CA MET A 731 0.69 -7.86 8.60
C MET A 731 0.71 -9.09 9.50
N LEU A 732 -0.08 -10.11 9.20
CA LEU A 732 -0.14 -11.34 9.98
C LEU A 732 1.16 -12.16 9.80
N THR A 733 1.73 -12.16 8.59
CA THR A 733 2.95 -12.91 8.28
C THR A 733 4.21 -12.17 8.73
N ASN A 734 4.32 -10.87 8.40
CA ASN A 734 5.56 -10.12 8.62
C ASN A 734 5.63 -9.45 9.99
N ASN A 735 4.50 -9.23 10.67
CA ASN A 735 4.43 -8.60 11.99
C ASN A 735 3.21 -9.08 12.79
N ALA A 736 3.15 -10.40 13.02
CA ALA A 736 2.08 -11.05 13.79
C ALA A 736 1.93 -10.43 15.18
N ALA A 737 3.04 -10.01 15.80
CA ALA A 737 3.06 -9.34 17.10
C ALA A 737 2.21 -8.06 17.09
N LEU A 738 2.44 -7.15 16.12
CA LEU A 738 1.65 -5.92 15.99
C LEU A 738 0.18 -6.23 15.66
N TRP A 739 -0.07 -7.22 14.81
CA TRP A 739 -1.44 -7.62 14.46
C TRP A 739 -2.22 -8.03 15.70
N HIS A 740 -1.66 -8.91 16.54
CA HIS A 740 -2.29 -9.40 17.77
C HIS A 740 -2.35 -8.32 18.86
N GLN A 741 -1.35 -7.43 18.95
CA GLN A 741 -1.40 -6.29 19.86
C GLN A 741 -2.60 -5.39 19.55
N VAL A 742 -2.78 -5.02 18.28
CA VAL A 742 -3.92 -4.17 17.87
C VAL A 742 -5.25 -4.90 18.06
N GLN A 743 -5.32 -6.21 17.76
CA GLN A 743 -6.50 -7.04 18.02
C GLN A 743 -6.89 -7.00 19.51
N SER A 744 -5.93 -7.13 20.43
CA SER A 744 -6.16 -7.16 21.88
C SER A 744 -6.82 -5.88 22.40
N TRP A 745 -6.62 -4.72 21.74
CA TRP A 745 -7.29 -3.48 22.15
C TRP A 745 -8.80 -3.57 22.14
N PHE A 746 -9.36 -4.47 21.35
CA PHE A 746 -10.81 -4.59 21.12
C PHE A 746 -11.40 -5.90 21.65
N THR A 747 -10.63 -6.96 21.71
CA THR A 747 -11.12 -8.26 22.19
C THR A 747 -11.34 -8.29 23.72
N LEU A 748 -10.67 -7.42 24.46
CA LEU A 748 -10.82 -7.30 25.92
C LEU A 748 -11.95 -6.36 26.33
N LEU A 749 -12.45 -5.48 25.46
CA LEU A 749 -13.57 -4.60 25.76
C LEU A 749 -14.90 -5.33 25.67
#